data_8634593969eec23d63703c0fb12d95d2
#
_entry.id   8634593969eec23d63703c0fb12d95d2
#
_cell.length_a   1.000
_cell.length_b   1.000
_cell.length_c   1.000
_cell.angle_alpha   90.00
_cell.angle_beta   90.00
_cell.angle_gamma   90.00
#
_symmetry.space_group_name_H-M   'P 1'
#
loop_
_entity.id
_entity.type
_entity.pdbx_description
1 polymer ?
#
loop_
_entity_poly.entity_id
_entity_poly.type
_entity_poly.pdbx_seq_one_letter_code
_entity_poly.pdbx_strand_id
1 'polypeptide(L)'
;MARLGAPFRIVDNDLRPFRLEVAKRIAALNTAIGWPADASIAAADRAWVRTQVAREFFLTEHAREPNDARELAGQIAKDSRPRTQTVAGYDLTFSPVKSVSTLWAVAEPAVAAVIEQAHRAAVKDALAFIEKHALFTRIGPQGIRQVNVRGLVATAFTHRDSRAGDPDLHTHVAVANKVQTPDGRWLAIDGRVLFKANVAASETYNTALEQHLRETLGVRFAERPGTDPTKRPIREIVGVDPRLNQRWSTRRAHINTRRGELAIQFQQDHGRPPTPVEALHLAQQATLETRDAKHEPRSVTEQRSTWLNEAAAVLGGRGAVAAMVQTALSPAAETATIADARWVAQTADHILAVMEHSRSTWQMWHVRAEAQRQLRRLELPTEHAAALVDLLVDEVLHGRSVALAAPGDGIDEPQALRRTDGSSVYTVAGADLYTSQRILDAERRLVAVAGRRDGSAVEGSAVDLALLEMAANGTALDAGQASLVWQMCTSGARLQLAIAPAGAGKTTAMRALTLAWTEDGGQVLGLAPSAAAAAVLGEQTGIRADTLAKLTWFLRHGDLPDWAATVGPSTLVNEAGMADTLSLDAAVQFAIDRGASVRLVGDDQQLAAIGAGGVLRDIKQTHGALHLAELHRFTTRPKQQHHSHCATATRRRSTSTSDTSGSMSETSLRSPRMLSLLGFLTKLPDWTRSCWPRRGSLSPI
;
A
#
# COMPACT_ATOMS: atom_id res chain seq x y z
N MET A 1 -0.12 14.58 -36.46
CA MET A 1 0.05 15.82 -35.67
C MET A 1 -1.28 16.55 -35.46
N ALA A 2 -2.04 16.92 -36.49
CA ALA A 2 -3.26 17.71 -36.33
C ALA A 2 -4.34 17.12 -35.39
N ARG A 3 -4.43 15.80 -35.27
CA ARG A 3 -5.38 15.12 -34.36
C ARG A 3 -4.90 15.02 -32.90
N LEU A 4 -3.61 15.20 -32.64
CA LEU A 4 -3.06 15.11 -31.29
C LEU A 4 -3.59 16.24 -30.39
N GLY A 5 -3.76 17.43 -30.92
CA GLY A 5 -4.28 18.59 -30.22
C GLY A 5 -5.81 18.61 -29.99
N ALA A 6 -6.57 17.74 -30.67
CA ALA A 6 -8.01 17.70 -30.47
C ALA A 6 -8.36 17.13 -29.08
N PRO A 7 -9.20 17.80 -28.28
CA PRO A 7 -9.62 17.28 -27.00
C PRO A 7 -10.47 16.02 -27.18
N PHE A 8 -10.42 15.11 -26.19
CA PHE A 8 -11.40 14.03 -26.12
C PHE A 8 -12.80 14.66 -25.91
N ARG A 9 -13.81 14.10 -26.56
CA ARG A 9 -15.19 14.51 -26.31
C ARG A 9 -15.55 14.15 -24.87
N ILE A 10 -15.83 15.15 -24.07
CA ILE A 10 -16.38 15.01 -22.73
C ILE A 10 -17.89 15.03 -22.91
N VAL A 11 -18.57 13.96 -22.55
CA VAL A 11 -20.03 14.00 -22.36
C VAL A 11 -20.25 14.68 -21.00
N ASP A 12 -20.65 15.92 -21.05
CA ASP A 12 -20.91 16.74 -19.85
C ASP A 12 -22.29 16.36 -19.31
N ASN A 13 -22.38 15.25 -18.57
CA ASN A 13 -23.56 14.95 -17.78
C ASN A 13 -23.46 15.78 -16.49
N ASP A 14 -24.20 16.88 -16.43
CA ASP A 14 -24.33 17.64 -15.19
C ASP A 14 -25.16 16.85 -14.17
N LEU A 15 -24.48 16.09 -13.32
CA LEU A 15 -25.09 15.26 -12.28
C LEU A 15 -25.56 16.07 -11.06
N ARG A 16 -25.32 17.39 -11.04
CA ARG A 16 -25.72 18.27 -9.94
C ARG A 16 -27.23 18.26 -9.69
N PRO A 17 -28.13 18.41 -10.71
CA PRO A 17 -29.57 18.49 -10.47
C PRO A 17 -30.11 17.27 -9.73
N PHE A 18 -29.78 16.07 -10.17
CA PHE A 18 -30.21 14.82 -9.52
C PHE A 18 -29.71 14.69 -8.08
N ARG A 19 -28.42 14.90 -7.86
CA ARG A 19 -27.82 14.79 -6.52
C ARG A 19 -28.32 15.87 -5.57
N LEU A 20 -28.49 17.09 -6.06
CA LEU A 20 -29.05 18.20 -5.29
C LEU A 20 -30.50 17.93 -4.89
N GLU A 21 -31.31 17.41 -5.78
CA GLU A 21 -32.71 17.09 -5.47
C GLU A 21 -32.82 15.93 -4.46
N VAL A 22 -32.00 14.89 -4.61
CA VAL A 22 -31.92 13.82 -3.61
C VAL A 22 -31.50 14.35 -2.24
N ALA A 23 -30.43 15.18 -2.17
CA ALA A 23 -29.99 15.77 -0.92
C ALA A 23 -31.07 16.69 -0.29
N LYS A 24 -31.73 17.49 -1.08
CA LYS A 24 -32.80 18.37 -0.63
C LYS A 24 -33.97 17.59 -0.04
N ARG A 25 -34.38 16.48 -0.65
CA ARG A 25 -35.46 15.62 -0.14
C ARG A 25 -35.08 14.90 1.14
N ILE A 26 -33.82 14.44 1.24
CA ILE A 26 -33.31 13.85 2.48
C ILE A 26 -33.34 14.90 3.61
N ALA A 27 -32.86 16.11 3.34
CA ALA A 27 -32.91 17.20 4.32
C ALA A 27 -34.35 17.54 4.76
N ALA A 28 -35.28 17.58 3.80
CA ALA A 28 -36.71 17.81 4.09
C ALA A 28 -37.33 16.69 4.95
N LEU A 29 -37.00 15.42 4.68
CA LEU A 29 -37.43 14.29 5.50
C LEU A 29 -36.85 14.37 6.92
N ASN A 30 -35.56 14.66 7.06
CA ASN A 30 -34.94 14.82 8.38
C ASN A 30 -35.61 15.94 9.18
N THR A 31 -35.84 17.08 8.55
CA THR A 31 -36.50 18.23 9.19
C THR A 31 -37.93 17.88 9.61
N ALA A 32 -38.68 17.15 8.77
CA ALA A 32 -40.05 16.75 9.05
C ALA A 32 -40.20 15.83 10.26
N ILE A 33 -39.15 15.05 10.58
CA ILE A 33 -39.09 14.16 11.76
C ILE A 33 -38.33 14.79 12.94
N GLY A 34 -37.97 16.08 12.85
CA GLY A 34 -37.27 16.81 13.92
C GLY A 34 -35.79 16.54 14.02
N TRP A 35 -35.15 15.96 12.98
CA TRP A 35 -33.71 15.70 12.92
C TRP A 35 -32.96 16.85 12.23
N PRO A 36 -31.65 17.00 12.49
CA PRO A 36 -30.79 17.89 11.72
C PRO A 36 -30.87 17.57 10.22
N ALA A 37 -30.90 18.59 9.37
CA ALA A 37 -31.07 18.44 7.92
C ALA A 37 -30.00 17.54 7.26
N ASP A 38 -28.80 17.50 7.84
CA ASP A 38 -27.64 16.72 7.41
C ASP A 38 -27.55 15.34 8.11
N ALA A 39 -28.52 14.97 8.93
CA ALA A 39 -28.53 13.70 9.63
C ALA A 39 -28.55 12.52 8.66
N SER A 40 -27.87 11.43 9.03
CA SER A 40 -27.84 10.21 8.22
C SER A 40 -29.16 9.46 8.32
N ILE A 41 -29.81 9.19 7.19
CA ILE A 41 -31.02 8.37 7.12
C ILE A 41 -30.72 6.90 6.85
N ALA A 42 -31.67 6.02 7.13
CA ALA A 42 -31.56 4.58 6.85
C ALA A 42 -31.33 4.32 5.36
N ALA A 43 -30.61 3.22 5.05
CA ALA A 43 -30.27 2.87 3.67
C ALA A 43 -31.50 2.63 2.80
N ALA A 44 -32.58 2.09 3.38
CA ALA A 44 -33.86 1.87 2.71
C ALA A 44 -34.53 3.19 2.32
N ASP A 45 -34.58 4.17 3.23
CA ASP A 45 -35.18 5.50 2.98
C ASP A 45 -34.37 6.25 1.93
N ARG A 46 -33.05 6.18 2.00
CA ARG A 46 -32.17 6.76 0.98
C ARG A 46 -32.38 6.14 -0.39
N ALA A 47 -32.55 4.83 -0.47
CA ALA A 47 -32.83 4.11 -1.70
C ALA A 47 -34.21 4.53 -2.26
N TRP A 48 -35.20 4.65 -1.39
CA TRP A 48 -36.53 5.10 -1.76
C TRP A 48 -36.52 6.52 -2.33
N VAL A 49 -35.92 7.50 -1.63
CA VAL A 49 -35.78 8.88 -2.12
C VAL A 49 -35.09 8.92 -3.49
N ARG A 50 -34.00 8.21 -3.66
CA ARG A 50 -33.26 8.13 -4.94
C ARG A 50 -34.14 7.58 -6.06
N THR A 51 -34.94 6.57 -5.75
CA THR A 51 -35.84 5.93 -6.72
C THR A 51 -36.92 6.87 -7.16
N GLN A 52 -37.53 7.63 -6.24
CA GLN A 52 -38.56 8.65 -6.56
C GLN A 52 -37.99 9.76 -7.42
N VAL A 53 -36.86 10.35 -7.03
CA VAL A 53 -36.20 11.39 -7.82
C VAL A 53 -35.80 10.87 -9.21
N ALA A 54 -35.29 9.65 -9.31
CA ALA A 54 -34.91 9.06 -10.60
C ALA A 54 -36.11 8.84 -11.53
N ARG A 55 -37.27 8.46 -10.97
CA ARG A 55 -38.50 8.31 -11.74
C ARG A 55 -38.97 9.62 -12.31
N GLU A 56 -38.92 10.70 -11.52
CA GLU A 56 -39.31 12.05 -11.99
C GLU A 56 -38.34 12.58 -13.05
N PHE A 57 -37.04 12.37 -12.87
CA PHE A 57 -36.03 12.73 -13.88
C PHE A 57 -36.22 11.93 -15.16
N PHE A 58 -36.53 10.65 -15.06
CA PHE A 58 -36.82 9.79 -16.21
C PHE A 58 -38.04 10.27 -16.97
N LEU A 59 -39.14 10.58 -16.26
CA LEU A 59 -40.36 11.12 -16.84
C LEU A 59 -40.12 12.47 -17.55
N THR A 60 -39.29 13.32 -16.96
CA THR A 60 -38.92 14.62 -17.55
C THR A 60 -38.04 14.43 -18.81
N GLU A 61 -37.11 13.47 -18.80
CA GLU A 61 -36.19 13.22 -19.92
C GLU A 61 -36.88 12.48 -21.10
N HIS A 62 -37.74 11.50 -20.77
CA HIS A 62 -38.32 10.59 -21.76
C HIS A 62 -39.81 10.79 -22.02
N ALA A 63 -40.49 11.67 -21.31
CA ALA A 63 -41.94 11.94 -21.40
C ALA A 63 -42.83 10.69 -21.22
N ARG A 64 -42.33 9.65 -20.53
CA ARG A 64 -43.03 8.42 -20.18
C ARG A 64 -42.50 7.81 -18.90
N GLU A 65 -43.26 6.91 -18.27
CA GLU A 65 -42.79 6.09 -17.16
C GLU A 65 -41.79 5.02 -17.64
N PRO A 66 -40.86 4.58 -16.74
CA PRO A 66 -40.00 3.44 -17.02
C PRO A 66 -40.79 2.16 -17.25
N ASN A 67 -40.44 1.37 -18.26
CA ASN A 67 -41.16 0.13 -18.58
C ASN A 67 -41.02 -0.95 -17.51
N ASP A 68 -39.88 -0.97 -16.81
CA ASP A 68 -39.58 -1.94 -15.76
C ASP A 68 -38.57 -1.39 -14.74
N ALA A 69 -38.36 -2.18 -13.68
CA ALA A 69 -37.40 -1.86 -12.63
C ALA A 69 -35.94 -1.80 -13.12
N ARG A 70 -35.61 -2.49 -14.21
CA ARG A 70 -34.27 -2.54 -14.79
C ARG A 70 -33.95 -1.26 -15.53
N GLU A 71 -34.90 -0.71 -16.27
CA GLU A 71 -34.78 0.57 -16.96
C GLU A 71 -34.58 1.70 -15.95
N LEU A 72 -35.37 1.72 -14.86
CA LEU A 72 -35.21 2.69 -13.77
C LEU A 72 -33.89 2.54 -13.04
N ALA A 73 -33.43 1.32 -12.78
CA ALA A 73 -32.11 1.07 -12.20
C ALA A 73 -30.97 1.56 -13.11
N GLY A 74 -31.14 1.42 -14.43
CA GLY A 74 -30.25 1.99 -15.43
C GLY A 74 -30.14 3.51 -15.35
N GLN A 75 -31.29 4.20 -15.20
CA GLN A 75 -31.35 5.65 -15.02
C GLN A 75 -30.67 6.07 -13.69
N ILE A 76 -30.99 5.40 -12.58
CA ILE A 76 -30.34 5.65 -11.29
C ILE A 76 -28.82 5.49 -11.40
N ALA A 77 -28.35 4.45 -12.09
CA ALA A 77 -26.94 4.24 -12.31
C ALA A 77 -26.29 5.33 -13.17
N LYS A 78 -27.00 5.81 -14.20
CA LYS A 78 -26.59 6.92 -15.07
C LYS A 78 -26.47 8.21 -14.27
N ASP A 79 -27.54 8.61 -13.56
CA ASP A 79 -27.64 9.89 -12.84
C ASP A 79 -26.83 9.93 -11.54
N SER A 80 -26.49 8.76 -10.98
CA SER A 80 -25.65 8.64 -9.79
C SER A 80 -24.16 8.50 -10.11
N ARG A 81 -23.75 8.41 -11.38
CA ARG A 81 -22.32 8.33 -11.74
C ARG A 81 -21.63 9.63 -11.35
N PRO A 82 -20.47 9.55 -10.67
CA PRO A 82 -19.68 10.74 -10.43
C PRO A 82 -19.20 11.32 -11.75
N ARG A 83 -19.14 12.66 -11.81
CA ARG A 83 -18.57 13.35 -12.97
C ARG A 83 -17.17 12.81 -13.21
N THR A 84 -16.94 12.17 -14.33
CA THR A 84 -15.64 11.65 -14.69
C THR A 84 -14.74 12.83 -15.01
N GLN A 85 -13.78 13.14 -14.14
CA GLN A 85 -12.74 14.12 -14.48
C GLN A 85 -11.84 13.49 -15.54
N THR A 86 -11.75 14.13 -16.68
CA THR A 86 -10.88 13.67 -17.76
C THR A 86 -9.44 13.91 -17.37
N VAL A 87 -8.63 12.85 -17.34
CA VAL A 87 -7.19 12.94 -17.14
C VAL A 87 -6.56 13.47 -18.43
N ALA A 88 -5.99 14.66 -18.39
CA ALA A 88 -5.32 15.27 -19.55
C ALA A 88 -3.96 14.65 -19.83
N GLY A 89 -3.23 14.25 -18.79
CA GLY A 89 -1.91 13.67 -18.86
C GLY A 89 -1.39 13.19 -17.53
N TYR A 90 -0.16 12.69 -17.52
CA TYR A 90 0.56 12.21 -16.35
C TYR A 90 1.87 12.99 -16.23
N ASP A 91 2.23 13.35 -15.01
CA ASP A 91 3.54 13.90 -14.69
C ASP A 91 4.40 12.80 -14.05
N LEU A 92 5.40 12.34 -14.80
CA LEU A 92 6.38 11.36 -14.32
C LEU A 92 7.60 12.13 -13.82
N THR A 93 7.79 12.17 -12.51
CA THR A 93 8.91 12.89 -11.90
C THR A 93 10.04 11.94 -11.55
N PHE A 94 11.22 12.19 -12.12
CA PHE A 94 12.45 11.45 -11.88
C PHE A 94 13.41 12.30 -11.06
N SER A 95 13.75 11.83 -9.85
CA SER A 95 14.68 12.52 -8.95
C SER A 95 15.75 11.54 -8.50
N PRO A 96 17.04 11.82 -8.73
CA PRO A 96 18.14 11.02 -8.21
C PRO A 96 18.18 11.06 -6.68
N VAL A 97 18.94 10.14 -6.08
CA VAL A 97 19.28 10.21 -4.66
C VAL A 97 20.06 11.50 -4.35
N LYS A 98 19.99 11.95 -3.10
CA LYS A 98 20.47 13.28 -2.73
C LYS A 98 21.97 13.48 -3.00
N SER A 99 22.79 12.45 -2.80
CA SER A 99 24.24 12.54 -3.08
C SER A 99 24.58 12.84 -4.53
N VAL A 100 23.74 12.41 -5.50
CA VAL A 100 23.92 12.75 -6.92
C VAL A 100 23.69 14.25 -7.13
N SER A 101 22.61 14.82 -6.61
CA SER A 101 22.35 16.26 -6.67
C SER A 101 23.41 17.08 -5.92
N THR A 102 23.92 16.55 -4.80
CA THR A 102 24.99 17.16 -4.02
C THR A 102 26.30 17.21 -4.81
N LEU A 103 26.72 16.08 -5.37
CA LEU A 103 27.95 16.03 -6.19
C LEU A 103 27.81 16.93 -7.43
N TRP A 104 26.68 16.87 -8.13
CA TRP A 104 26.36 17.71 -9.27
C TRP A 104 26.47 19.22 -8.95
N ALA A 105 26.02 19.64 -7.78
CA ALA A 105 25.99 21.04 -7.38
C ALA A 105 27.39 21.63 -7.18
N VAL A 106 28.34 20.84 -6.66
CA VAL A 106 29.68 21.33 -6.23
C VAL A 106 30.84 20.85 -7.11
N ALA A 107 30.62 19.85 -7.97
CA ALA A 107 31.63 19.34 -8.88
C ALA A 107 31.95 20.35 -10.00
N GLU A 108 33.06 20.20 -10.70
CA GLU A 108 33.45 21.00 -11.88
C GLU A 108 32.34 20.94 -12.95
N PRO A 109 32.19 22.00 -13.79
CA PRO A 109 31.14 22.04 -14.82
C PRO A 109 31.15 20.87 -15.78
N ALA A 110 32.32 20.33 -16.13
CA ALA A 110 32.44 19.14 -16.98
C ALA A 110 31.81 17.88 -16.31
N VAL A 111 32.13 17.66 -15.05
CA VAL A 111 31.56 16.53 -14.25
C VAL A 111 30.06 16.71 -14.06
N ALA A 112 29.61 17.93 -13.77
CA ALA A 112 28.19 18.23 -13.64
C ALA A 112 27.41 17.93 -14.95
N ALA A 113 27.98 18.27 -16.11
CA ALA A 113 27.38 17.95 -17.40
C ALA A 113 27.26 16.44 -17.65
N VAL A 114 28.24 15.65 -17.24
CA VAL A 114 28.19 14.18 -17.30
C VAL A 114 27.10 13.64 -16.39
N ILE A 115 26.95 14.17 -15.17
CA ILE A 115 25.85 13.76 -14.26
C ILE A 115 24.48 14.07 -14.87
N GLU A 116 24.31 15.24 -15.47
CA GLU A 116 23.05 15.59 -16.18
C GLU A 116 22.78 14.66 -17.35
N GLN A 117 23.83 14.27 -18.09
CA GLN A 117 23.69 13.32 -19.21
C GLN A 117 23.30 11.93 -18.72
N ALA A 118 23.93 11.40 -17.67
CA ALA A 118 23.59 10.14 -17.05
C ALA A 118 22.14 10.15 -16.52
N HIS A 119 21.71 11.25 -15.88
CA HIS A 119 20.33 11.42 -15.45
C HIS A 119 19.35 11.36 -16.62
N ARG A 120 19.61 12.07 -17.73
CA ARG A 120 18.79 12.03 -18.94
C ARG A 120 18.73 10.64 -19.58
N ALA A 121 19.87 9.92 -19.61
CA ALA A 121 19.92 8.55 -20.10
C ALA A 121 19.04 7.61 -19.25
N ALA A 122 19.17 7.68 -17.94
CA ALA A 122 18.34 6.88 -17.02
C ALA A 122 16.83 7.20 -17.12
N VAL A 123 16.46 8.46 -17.34
CA VAL A 123 15.07 8.83 -17.65
C VAL A 123 14.58 8.16 -18.93
N LYS A 124 15.41 8.18 -19.98
CA LYS A 124 15.10 7.51 -21.26
C LYS A 124 14.91 6.00 -21.09
N ASP A 125 15.76 5.35 -20.30
CA ASP A 125 15.68 3.91 -20.04
C ASP A 125 14.38 3.55 -19.28
N ALA A 126 14.01 4.36 -18.28
CA ALA A 126 12.75 4.16 -17.57
C ALA A 126 11.51 4.41 -18.46
N LEU A 127 11.56 5.38 -19.37
CA LEU A 127 10.48 5.60 -20.33
C LEU A 127 10.39 4.44 -21.33
N ALA A 128 11.51 3.93 -21.84
CA ALA A 128 11.55 2.76 -22.70
C ALA A 128 10.96 1.51 -22.01
N PHE A 129 11.27 1.33 -20.72
CA PHE A 129 10.64 0.29 -19.89
C PHE A 129 9.11 0.46 -19.82
N ILE A 130 8.62 1.67 -19.57
CA ILE A 130 7.17 1.97 -19.54
C ILE A 130 6.53 1.66 -20.91
N GLU A 131 7.14 2.10 -22.01
CA GLU A 131 6.63 1.85 -23.36
C GLU A 131 6.55 0.35 -23.68
N LYS A 132 7.58 -0.41 -23.30
CA LYS A 132 7.65 -1.85 -23.58
C LYS A 132 6.66 -2.67 -22.74
N HIS A 133 6.49 -2.33 -21.45
CA HIS A 133 5.84 -3.20 -20.48
C HIS A 133 4.53 -2.67 -19.88
N ALA A 134 4.29 -1.35 -19.90
CA ALA A 134 3.20 -0.74 -19.15
C ALA A 134 2.30 0.20 -19.99
N LEU A 135 2.58 0.34 -21.28
CA LEU A 135 1.86 1.27 -22.14
C LEU A 135 0.83 0.54 -23.00
N PHE A 136 -0.43 0.67 -22.61
CA PHE A 136 -1.57 0.04 -23.29
C PHE A 136 -2.75 1.00 -23.40
N THR A 137 -3.70 0.66 -24.26
CA THR A 137 -5.02 1.28 -24.31
C THR A 137 -6.12 0.21 -24.30
N ARG A 138 -7.35 0.64 -24.09
CA ARG A 138 -8.51 -0.25 -24.09
C ARG A 138 -9.45 0.06 -25.24
N ILE A 139 -9.95 -1.00 -25.88
CA ILE A 139 -10.88 -0.94 -27.02
C ILE A 139 -12.07 -1.89 -26.80
N GLY A 140 -13.11 -1.70 -27.62
CA GLY A 140 -14.34 -2.50 -27.57
C GLY A 140 -15.34 -2.01 -26.52
N PRO A 141 -16.51 -2.66 -26.43
CA PRO A 141 -17.55 -2.32 -25.44
C PRO A 141 -16.96 -2.36 -24.03
N GLN A 142 -17.21 -1.30 -23.24
CA GLN A 142 -16.67 -1.15 -21.86
C GLN A 142 -15.14 -1.27 -21.74
N GLY A 143 -14.37 -1.17 -22.85
CA GLY A 143 -12.93 -1.30 -22.82
C GLY A 143 -12.44 -2.71 -22.47
N ILE A 144 -13.15 -3.75 -22.89
CA ILE A 144 -12.87 -5.14 -22.53
C ILE A 144 -11.51 -5.64 -23.02
N ARG A 145 -11.06 -5.16 -24.20
CA ARG A 145 -9.79 -5.57 -24.81
C ARG A 145 -8.68 -4.57 -24.50
N GLN A 146 -7.56 -5.04 -23.99
CA GLN A 146 -6.34 -4.26 -23.79
C GLN A 146 -5.37 -4.56 -24.95
N VAL A 147 -4.91 -3.51 -25.65
CA VAL A 147 -4.07 -3.63 -26.84
C VAL A 147 -2.82 -2.79 -26.75
N ASN A 148 -1.77 -3.20 -27.49
CA ASN A 148 -0.52 -2.46 -27.63
C ASN A 148 -0.73 -1.13 -28.37
N VAL A 149 0.20 -0.20 -28.19
CA VAL A 149 0.20 1.15 -28.78
C VAL A 149 1.60 1.54 -29.28
N ARG A 150 1.71 2.66 -30.01
CA ARG A 150 2.94 3.12 -30.68
C ARG A 150 3.83 4.04 -29.84
N GLY A 151 3.90 3.88 -28.54
CA GLY A 151 4.77 4.69 -27.72
C GLY A 151 4.11 5.92 -27.08
N LEU A 152 4.88 6.66 -26.29
CA LEU A 152 4.46 7.82 -25.52
C LEU A 152 4.53 9.11 -26.35
N VAL A 153 3.63 10.05 -26.03
CA VAL A 153 3.77 11.46 -26.42
C VAL A 153 4.10 12.23 -25.14
N ALA A 154 5.36 12.66 -25.02
CA ALA A 154 5.87 13.22 -23.79
C ALA A 154 6.86 14.35 -24.03
N THR A 155 6.97 15.27 -23.04
CA THR A 155 7.97 16.35 -23.02
C THR A 155 8.64 16.38 -21.66
N ALA A 156 9.97 16.45 -21.65
CA ALA A 156 10.77 16.50 -20.44
C ALA A 156 11.14 17.94 -20.04
N PHE A 157 11.04 18.25 -18.76
CA PHE A 157 11.41 19.53 -18.16
C PHE A 157 12.36 19.25 -16.99
N THR A 158 13.64 19.60 -17.14
CA THR A 158 14.64 19.39 -16.10
C THR A 158 14.73 20.63 -15.21
N HIS A 159 14.62 20.41 -13.92
CA HIS A 159 14.78 21.41 -12.86
C HIS A 159 16.05 21.12 -12.06
N ARG A 160 16.61 22.16 -11.45
CA ARG A 160 17.93 22.13 -10.79
C ARG A 160 17.86 22.33 -9.30
N ASP A 161 16.82 22.97 -8.81
CA ASP A 161 16.66 23.29 -7.41
C ASP A 161 15.26 22.99 -6.89
N SER A 162 15.17 22.82 -5.58
CA SER A 162 13.91 22.76 -4.86
C SER A 162 13.35 24.18 -4.67
N ARG A 163 12.07 24.28 -4.24
CA ARG A 163 11.48 25.58 -3.88
C ARG A 163 12.18 26.28 -2.70
N ALA A 164 12.91 25.53 -1.87
CA ALA A 164 13.75 26.07 -0.81
C ALA A 164 15.14 26.52 -1.29
N GLY A 165 15.42 26.39 -2.60
CA GLY A 165 16.71 26.76 -3.19
C GLY A 165 17.82 25.72 -3.03
N ASP A 166 17.53 24.55 -2.44
CA ASP A 166 18.49 23.44 -2.33
C ASP A 166 18.79 22.84 -3.70
N PRO A 167 20.02 22.33 -3.95
CA PRO A 167 20.30 21.57 -5.17
C PRO A 167 19.44 20.32 -5.22
N ASP A 168 18.63 20.20 -6.27
CA ASP A 168 17.66 19.12 -6.45
C ASP A 168 17.46 18.88 -7.96
N LEU A 169 18.42 18.18 -8.56
CA LEU A 169 18.34 17.81 -9.96
C LEU A 169 17.16 16.84 -10.15
N HIS A 170 16.17 17.22 -10.93
CA HIS A 170 15.04 16.35 -11.24
C HIS A 170 14.41 16.71 -12.58
N THR A 171 13.75 15.73 -13.19
CA THR A 171 13.06 15.89 -14.46
C THR A 171 11.61 15.51 -14.34
N HIS A 172 10.73 16.43 -14.70
CA HIS A 172 9.32 16.18 -14.95
C HIS A 172 9.13 15.77 -16.39
N VAL A 173 8.50 14.63 -16.63
CA VAL A 173 8.10 14.17 -17.96
C VAL A 173 6.60 14.27 -18.06
N ALA A 174 6.13 15.30 -18.74
CA ALA A 174 4.72 15.51 -19.02
C ALA A 174 4.26 14.58 -20.14
N VAL A 175 3.50 13.56 -19.80
CA VAL A 175 2.97 12.54 -20.73
C VAL A 175 1.53 12.89 -21.07
N ALA A 176 1.23 13.10 -22.36
CA ALA A 176 -0.15 13.28 -22.80
C ALA A 176 -0.95 11.97 -22.60
N ASN A 177 -2.19 12.08 -22.10
CA ASN A 177 -3.08 10.91 -22.01
C ASN A 177 -3.64 10.55 -23.41
N LYS A 178 -2.76 10.41 -24.38
CA LYS A 178 -3.06 10.03 -25.78
C LYS A 178 -2.01 9.10 -26.30
N VAL A 179 -2.44 7.96 -26.80
CA VAL A 179 -1.60 6.96 -27.46
C VAL A 179 -2.25 6.53 -28.76
N GLN A 180 -1.42 6.17 -29.75
CA GLN A 180 -1.89 5.70 -31.04
C GLN A 180 -1.87 4.18 -31.11
N THR A 181 -3.00 3.57 -31.45
CA THR A 181 -3.10 2.15 -31.75
C THR A 181 -2.42 1.81 -33.07
N PRO A 182 -2.05 0.54 -33.35
CA PRO A 182 -1.45 0.13 -34.63
C PRO A 182 -2.30 0.49 -35.87
N ASP A 183 -3.64 0.49 -35.73
CA ASP A 183 -4.60 0.91 -36.75
C ASP A 183 -4.79 2.44 -36.87
N GLY A 184 -3.98 3.23 -36.17
CA GLY A 184 -3.91 4.69 -36.30
C GLY A 184 -4.88 5.49 -35.44
N ARG A 185 -5.74 4.87 -34.63
CA ARG A 185 -6.68 5.58 -33.74
C ARG A 185 -5.96 6.16 -32.53
N TRP A 186 -6.36 7.35 -32.10
CA TRP A 186 -5.87 8.01 -30.90
C TRP A 186 -6.83 7.75 -29.73
N LEU A 187 -6.33 7.14 -28.65
CA LEU A 187 -7.10 6.75 -27.47
C LEU A 187 -6.37 7.15 -26.19
N ALA A 188 -7.04 7.03 -25.04
CA ALA A 188 -6.43 7.27 -23.72
C ALA A 188 -5.55 6.10 -23.30
N ILE A 189 -4.54 6.38 -22.50
CA ILE A 189 -3.69 5.36 -21.85
C ILE A 189 -4.52 4.55 -20.84
N ASP A 190 -4.30 3.23 -20.75
CA ASP A 190 -4.78 2.44 -19.61
C ASP A 190 -3.94 2.74 -18.37
N GLY A 191 -4.29 3.82 -17.67
CA GLY A 191 -3.58 4.30 -16.50
C GLY A 191 -3.44 3.27 -15.37
N ARG A 192 -4.29 2.24 -15.32
CA ARG A 192 -4.22 1.19 -14.28
C ARG A 192 -2.93 0.38 -14.36
N VAL A 193 -2.47 0.06 -15.58
CA VAL A 193 -1.20 -0.65 -15.75
C VAL A 193 -0.03 0.26 -15.47
N LEU A 194 -0.09 1.51 -15.93
CA LEU A 194 0.94 2.52 -15.66
C LEU A 194 1.15 2.71 -14.15
N PHE A 195 0.05 2.76 -13.37
CA PHE A 195 0.14 2.83 -11.90
C PHE A 195 0.74 1.57 -11.26
N LYS A 196 0.38 0.39 -11.73
CA LYS A 196 0.93 -0.87 -11.21
C LYS A 196 2.43 -0.99 -11.47
N ALA A 197 2.90 -0.54 -12.63
CA ALA A 197 4.29 -0.60 -13.04
C ALA A 197 5.17 0.49 -12.39
N ASN A 198 4.58 1.48 -11.72
CA ASN A 198 5.26 2.66 -11.20
C ASN A 198 6.52 2.34 -10.37
N VAL A 199 6.43 1.40 -9.41
CA VAL A 199 7.59 1.04 -8.58
C VAL A 199 8.68 0.38 -9.42
N ALA A 200 8.31 -0.52 -10.34
CA ALA A 200 9.28 -1.15 -11.24
C ALA A 200 9.97 -0.13 -12.15
N ALA A 201 9.23 0.85 -12.69
CA ALA A 201 9.79 1.94 -13.49
C ALA A 201 10.74 2.83 -12.68
N SER A 202 10.38 3.15 -11.42
CA SER A 202 11.24 3.90 -10.51
C SER A 202 12.55 3.18 -10.20
N GLU A 203 12.50 1.86 -9.95
CA GLU A 203 13.71 1.08 -9.69
C GLU A 203 14.55 0.88 -10.96
N THR A 204 13.91 0.81 -12.14
CA THR A 204 14.62 0.81 -13.43
C THR A 204 15.40 2.10 -13.61
N TYR A 205 14.79 3.26 -13.33
CA TYR A 205 15.49 4.55 -13.36
C TYR A 205 16.66 4.58 -12.38
N ASN A 206 16.47 4.14 -11.14
CA ASN A 206 17.53 4.15 -10.13
C ASN A 206 18.71 3.25 -10.53
N THR A 207 18.42 2.06 -11.06
CA THR A 207 19.45 1.12 -11.53
C THR A 207 20.22 1.69 -12.71
N ALA A 208 19.53 2.23 -13.71
CA ALA A 208 20.14 2.83 -14.88
C ALA A 208 21.00 4.05 -14.51
N LEU A 209 20.53 4.89 -13.58
CA LEU A 209 21.30 6.05 -13.11
C LEU A 209 22.60 5.63 -12.42
N GLU A 210 22.54 4.67 -11.50
CA GLU A 210 23.75 4.15 -10.84
C GLU A 210 24.73 3.55 -11.86
N GLN A 211 24.23 2.82 -12.86
CA GLN A 211 25.06 2.22 -13.91
C GLN A 211 25.71 3.30 -14.80
N HIS A 212 24.94 4.24 -15.34
CA HIS A 212 25.48 5.31 -16.18
C HIS A 212 26.53 6.16 -15.45
N LEU A 213 26.30 6.48 -14.17
CA LEU A 213 27.24 7.26 -13.37
C LEU A 213 28.50 6.45 -13.06
N ARG A 214 28.39 5.15 -12.82
CA ARG A 214 29.52 4.24 -12.62
C ARG A 214 30.37 4.14 -13.88
N GLU A 215 29.74 3.92 -15.03
CA GLU A 215 30.44 3.77 -16.32
C GLU A 215 31.15 5.06 -16.76
N THR A 216 30.53 6.24 -16.51
CA THR A 216 31.03 7.50 -17.03
C THR A 216 31.96 8.24 -16.07
N LEU A 217 31.77 8.09 -14.75
CA LEU A 217 32.53 8.82 -13.72
C LEU A 217 33.28 7.90 -12.75
N GLY A 218 33.12 6.59 -12.82
CA GLY A 218 33.74 5.65 -11.90
C GLY A 218 33.20 5.73 -10.47
N VAL A 219 32.12 6.47 -10.20
CA VAL A 219 31.56 6.60 -8.85
C VAL A 219 30.96 5.29 -8.37
N ARG A 220 30.99 5.08 -7.04
CA ARG A 220 30.40 3.91 -6.40
C ARG A 220 29.24 4.30 -5.49
N PHE A 221 28.30 3.39 -5.36
CA PHE A 221 27.14 3.55 -4.49
C PHE A 221 27.18 2.52 -3.37
N ALA A 222 26.90 2.95 -2.15
CA ALA A 222 26.73 2.10 -0.98
C ALA A 222 25.44 2.42 -0.24
N GLU A 223 24.95 1.46 0.52
CA GLU A 223 23.78 1.66 1.37
C GLU A 223 24.11 2.67 2.48
N ARG A 224 23.19 3.58 2.74
CA ARG A 224 23.35 4.59 3.79
C ARG A 224 23.44 3.90 5.15
N PRO A 225 24.50 4.14 5.94
CA PRO A 225 24.63 3.57 7.27
C PRO A 225 23.55 4.05 8.22
N GLY A 226 23.18 3.23 9.20
CA GLY A 226 22.16 3.58 10.20
C GLY A 226 20.74 3.65 9.65
N THR A 227 20.47 3.09 8.47
CA THR A 227 19.11 2.93 7.97
C THR A 227 18.38 1.92 8.83
N ASP A 228 17.15 2.24 9.22
CA ASP A 228 16.22 1.34 9.92
C ASP A 228 16.13 0.00 9.14
N PRO A 229 16.48 -1.14 9.74
CA PRO A 229 16.49 -2.43 9.05
C PRO A 229 15.12 -2.88 8.53
N THR A 230 14.04 -2.27 9.03
CA THR A 230 12.68 -2.50 8.53
C THR A 230 12.36 -1.71 7.26
N LYS A 231 13.23 -0.75 6.89
CA LYS A 231 13.09 0.09 5.71
C LYS A 231 14.05 -0.35 4.62
N ARG A 232 13.65 -0.08 3.38
CA ARG A 232 14.53 -0.31 2.23
C ARG A 232 15.74 0.61 2.30
N PRO A 233 16.95 0.08 2.11
CA PRO A 233 18.16 0.89 2.13
C PRO A 233 18.16 1.89 0.98
N ILE A 234 18.65 3.09 1.26
CA ILE A 234 18.92 4.13 0.27
C ILE A 234 20.40 4.05 -0.07
N ARG A 235 20.72 3.94 -1.35
CA ARG A 235 22.10 3.91 -1.81
C ARG A 235 22.53 5.33 -2.18
N GLU A 236 23.71 5.72 -1.68
CA GLU A 236 24.29 7.05 -1.89
C GLU A 236 25.69 6.90 -2.51
N ILE A 237 26.17 7.96 -3.20
CA ILE A 237 27.55 7.98 -3.72
C ILE A 237 28.53 7.93 -2.56
N VAL A 238 29.46 6.96 -2.60
CA VAL A 238 30.56 6.83 -1.66
C VAL A 238 31.48 8.04 -1.78
N GLY A 239 31.88 8.63 -0.66
CA GLY A 239 32.73 9.81 -0.61
C GLY A 239 31.98 11.15 -0.57
N VAL A 240 30.67 11.17 -0.86
CA VAL A 240 29.85 12.39 -0.66
C VAL A 240 29.47 12.53 0.81
N ASP A 241 29.81 13.66 1.42
CA ASP A 241 29.58 13.89 2.84
C ASP A 241 28.09 13.98 3.18
N PRO A 242 27.58 13.15 4.12
CA PRO A 242 26.16 13.12 4.48
C PRO A 242 25.67 14.41 5.11
N ARG A 243 26.55 15.27 5.68
CA ARG A 243 26.17 16.58 6.23
C ARG A 243 25.63 17.51 5.14
N LEU A 244 26.18 17.45 3.91
CA LEU A 244 25.65 18.20 2.78
C LEU A 244 24.29 17.67 2.33
N ASN A 245 24.12 16.34 2.26
CA ASN A 245 22.83 15.75 1.93
C ASN A 245 21.74 16.16 2.94
N GLN A 246 22.09 16.24 4.22
CA GLN A 246 21.19 16.71 5.27
C GLN A 246 20.90 18.21 5.15
N ARG A 247 21.95 19.05 4.97
CA ARG A 247 21.83 20.51 4.79
C ARG A 247 20.87 20.86 3.66
N TRP A 248 20.95 20.17 2.54
CA TRP A 248 20.15 20.41 1.34
C TRP A 248 18.90 19.54 1.24
N SER A 249 18.36 19.10 2.36
CA SER A 249 17.07 18.41 2.48
C SER A 249 16.02 19.25 3.22
N THR A 250 16.09 20.59 3.08
CA THR A 250 15.26 21.56 3.79
C THR A 250 13.77 21.28 3.66
N ARG A 251 13.29 21.08 2.44
CA ARG A 251 11.87 20.73 2.21
C ARG A 251 11.44 19.46 2.94
N ARG A 252 12.29 18.43 2.95
CA ARG A 252 12.00 17.18 3.66
C ARG A 252 11.96 17.39 5.17
N ALA A 253 12.85 18.20 5.71
CA ALA A 253 12.87 18.56 7.11
C ALA A 253 11.56 19.26 7.50
N HIS A 254 11.14 20.30 6.75
CA HIS A 254 9.89 21.02 6.99
C HIS A 254 8.66 20.07 6.96
N ILE A 255 8.55 19.21 5.94
CA ILE A 255 7.46 18.22 5.86
C ILE A 255 7.45 17.28 7.07
N ASN A 256 8.62 16.78 7.50
CA ASN A 256 8.70 15.87 8.63
C ASN A 256 8.32 16.55 9.95
N THR A 257 8.79 17.79 10.19
CA THR A 257 8.41 18.59 11.36
C THR A 257 6.90 18.80 11.39
N ARG A 258 6.33 19.29 10.30
CA ARG A 258 4.89 19.56 10.22
C ARG A 258 4.04 18.31 10.39
N ARG A 259 4.47 17.18 9.82
CA ARG A 259 3.81 15.88 10.01
C ARG A 259 3.81 15.45 11.47
N GLY A 260 4.94 15.66 12.18
CA GLY A 260 5.04 15.41 13.62
C GLY A 260 4.04 16.25 14.42
N GLU A 261 3.96 17.55 14.13
CA GLU A 261 3.00 18.47 14.77
C GLU A 261 1.55 18.03 14.52
N LEU A 262 1.19 17.72 13.28
CA LEU A 262 -0.15 17.25 12.93
C LEU A 262 -0.50 15.91 13.61
N ALA A 263 0.48 15.00 13.76
CA ALA A 263 0.26 13.73 14.44
C ALA A 263 0.04 13.93 15.96
N ILE A 264 0.77 14.83 16.59
CA ILE A 264 0.59 15.21 18.02
C ILE A 264 -0.79 15.83 18.20
N GLN A 265 -1.15 16.81 17.38
CA GLN A 265 -2.48 17.43 17.42
C GLN A 265 -3.60 16.41 17.23
N PHE A 266 -3.47 15.51 16.24
CA PHE A 266 -4.43 14.43 16.04
C PHE A 266 -4.60 13.56 17.29
N GLN A 267 -3.49 13.21 17.97
CA GLN A 267 -3.53 12.41 19.20
C GLN A 267 -4.22 13.15 20.34
N GLN A 268 -4.02 14.46 20.46
CA GLN A 268 -4.72 15.30 21.44
C GLN A 268 -6.22 15.37 21.18
N ASP A 269 -6.62 15.56 19.92
CA ASP A 269 -8.02 15.70 19.50
C ASP A 269 -8.81 14.38 19.59
N HIS A 270 -8.14 13.23 19.37
CA HIS A 270 -8.80 11.93 19.26
C HIS A 270 -8.47 10.93 20.38
N GLY A 271 -7.55 11.28 21.30
CA GLY A 271 -7.10 10.39 22.40
C GLY A 271 -6.35 9.15 21.95
N ARG A 272 -5.92 9.06 20.67
CA ARG A 272 -5.19 7.94 20.10
C ARG A 272 -4.26 8.38 18.98
N PRO A 273 -3.21 7.62 18.64
CA PRO A 273 -2.39 7.90 17.48
C PRO A 273 -3.20 7.72 16.16
N PRO A 274 -2.80 8.40 15.08
CA PRO A 274 -3.43 8.26 13.78
C PRO A 274 -3.25 6.84 13.22
N THR A 275 -4.29 6.29 12.61
CA THR A 275 -4.22 5.06 11.82
C THR A 275 -3.32 5.27 10.59
N PRO A 276 -2.84 4.19 9.92
CA PRO A 276 -2.02 4.32 8.72
C PRO A 276 -2.66 5.19 7.61
N VAL A 277 -3.98 5.11 7.43
CA VAL A 277 -4.72 5.93 6.44
C VAL A 277 -4.76 7.40 6.86
N GLU A 278 -5.05 7.67 8.13
CA GLU A 278 -5.03 9.02 8.69
C GLU A 278 -3.62 9.62 8.65
N ALA A 279 -2.59 8.84 9.00
CA ALA A 279 -1.19 9.26 8.90
C ALA A 279 -0.79 9.63 7.45
N LEU A 280 -1.35 8.93 6.45
CA LEU A 280 -1.15 9.27 5.04
C LEU A 280 -1.80 10.62 4.70
N HIS A 281 -3.03 10.88 5.17
CA HIS A 281 -3.70 12.17 4.98
C HIS A 281 -2.93 13.30 5.66
N LEU A 282 -2.46 13.11 6.89
CA LEU A 282 -1.63 14.09 7.60
C LEU A 282 -0.31 14.36 6.86
N ALA A 283 0.30 13.34 6.27
CA ALA A 283 1.52 13.51 5.46
C ALA A 283 1.25 14.27 4.16
N GLN A 284 0.10 14.07 3.52
CA GLN A 284 -0.34 14.86 2.37
C GLN A 284 -0.61 16.32 2.76
N GLN A 285 -1.32 16.54 3.86
CA GLN A 285 -1.59 17.87 4.41
C GLN A 285 -0.28 18.61 4.73
N ALA A 286 0.66 17.97 5.46
CA ALA A 286 1.98 18.54 5.74
C ALA A 286 2.74 18.94 4.48
N THR A 287 2.66 18.11 3.43
CA THR A 287 3.30 18.38 2.15
C THR A 287 2.71 19.61 1.43
N LEU A 288 1.41 19.84 1.54
CA LEU A 288 0.72 20.99 0.96
C LEU A 288 0.98 22.27 1.78
N GLU A 289 0.86 22.19 3.10
CA GLU A 289 1.03 23.34 4.01
C GLU A 289 2.46 23.88 4.05
N THR A 290 3.46 23.00 3.87
CA THR A 290 4.89 23.40 3.82
C THR A 290 5.39 23.72 2.41
N ARG A 291 4.46 23.93 1.46
CA ARG A 291 4.83 24.23 0.08
C ARG A 291 5.17 25.71 -0.08
N ASP A 292 6.45 26.04 -0.09
CA ASP A 292 6.94 27.39 -0.33
C ASP A 292 6.47 27.96 -1.67
N ALA A 293 6.35 29.28 -1.76
CA ALA A 293 6.17 29.98 -3.01
C ALA A 293 7.36 29.72 -3.95
N LYS A 294 7.16 29.86 -5.27
CA LYS A 294 8.29 29.81 -6.20
C LYS A 294 9.17 31.04 -5.97
N HIS A 295 10.48 30.82 -5.83
CA HIS A 295 11.44 31.92 -5.83
C HIS A 295 11.67 32.42 -7.27
N GLU A 296 12.21 33.59 -7.39
CA GLU A 296 12.66 34.14 -8.68
C GLU A 296 13.72 33.26 -9.33
N PRO A 297 13.67 33.08 -10.67
CA PRO A 297 14.67 32.31 -11.38
C PRO A 297 16.10 32.86 -11.18
N ARG A 298 17.03 31.98 -10.83
CA ARG A 298 18.45 32.29 -10.69
C ARG A 298 19.25 31.66 -11.82
N SER A 299 20.30 32.29 -12.26
CA SER A 299 21.23 31.71 -13.23
C SER A 299 21.93 30.46 -12.63
N VAL A 300 22.37 29.54 -13.47
CA VAL A 300 23.11 28.35 -13.03
C VAL A 300 24.40 28.75 -12.29
N THR A 301 25.05 29.80 -12.74
CA THR A 301 26.28 30.33 -12.12
C THR A 301 26.01 30.82 -10.69
N GLU A 302 24.96 31.59 -10.49
CA GLU A 302 24.53 32.04 -9.15
C GLU A 302 24.17 30.91 -8.23
N GLN A 303 23.37 29.96 -8.72
CA GLN A 303 22.99 28.76 -7.94
C GLN A 303 24.22 27.99 -7.48
N ARG A 304 25.12 27.66 -8.40
CA ARG A 304 26.35 26.92 -8.10
C ARG A 304 27.29 27.65 -7.16
N SER A 305 27.45 28.97 -7.34
CA SER A 305 28.23 29.80 -6.43
C SER A 305 27.68 29.78 -5.01
N THR A 306 26.36 29.89 -4.88
CA THR A 306 25.68 29.80 -3.58
C THR A 306 25.91 28.42 -2.93
N TRP A 307 25.65 27.35 -3.64
CA TRP A 307 25.83 26.00 -3.12
C TRP A 307 27.27 25.67 -2.77
N LEU A 308 28.25 26.15 -3.56
CA LEU A 308 29.67 25.97 -3.27
C LEU A 308 30.09 26.70 -1.98
N ASN A 309 29.56 27.92 -1.76
CA ASN A 309 29.82 28.65 -0.53
C ASN A 309 29.17 27.98 0.70
N GLU A 310 27.94 27.51 0.56
CA GLU A 310 27.25 26.71 1.62
C GLU A 310 28.01 25.42 1.93
N ALA A 311 28.45 24.70 0.90
CA ALA A 311 29.24 23.47 1.08
C ALA A 311 30.57 23.76 1.79
N ALA A 312 31.25 24.84 1.39
CA ALA A 312 32.50 25.29 2.04
C ALA A 312 32.28 25.62 3.52
N ALA A 313 31.16 26.27 3.84
CA ALA A 313 30.81 26.58 5.23
C ALA A 313 30.56 25.30 6.06
N VAL A 314 29.90 24.30 5.47
CA VAL A 314 29.60 23.02 6.16
C VAL A 314 30.86 22.15 6.33
N LEU A 315 31.73 22.11 5.33
CA LEU A 315 32.91 21.22 5.30
C LEU A 315 34.20 21.87 5.82
N GLY A 316 34.20 23.17 6.08
CA GLY A 316 35.36 23.87 6.61
C GLY A 316 36.28 24.49 5.54
N GLY A 317 35.78 24.70 4.33
CA GLY A 317 36.49 25.43 3.27
C GLY A 317 36.38 24.81 1.88
N ARG A 318 36.71 25.57 0.85
CA ARG A 318 36.67 25.13 -0.55
C ARG A 318 37.62 23.94 -0.83
N GLY A 319 38.74 23.86 -0.14
CA GLY A 319 39.68 22.73 -0.24
C GLY A 319 39.07 21.42 0.22
N ALA A 320 38.28 21.44 1.30
CA ALA A 320 37.56 20.26 1.78
C ALA A 320 36.46 19.81 0.81
N VAL A 321 35.77 20.75 0.16
CA VAL A 321 34.81 20.44 -0.90
C VAL A 321 35.49 19.76 -2.08
N ALA A 322 36.64 20.28 -2.54
CA ALA A 322 37.41 19.71 -3.64
C ALA A 322 37.92 18.29 -3.28
N ALA A 323 38.40 18.07 -2.05
CA ALA A 323 38.85 16.78 -1.58
C ALA A 323 37.67 15.75 -1.54
N MET A 324 36.48 16.16 -1.08
CA MET A 324 35.27 15.33 -1.12
C MET A 324 34.92 14.92 -2.55
N VAL A 325 34.93 15.88 -3.51
CA VAL A 325 34.65 15.58 -4.92
C VAL A 325 35.64 14.57 -5.48
N GLN A 326 36.95 14.76 -5.20
CA GLN A 326 37.99 13.82 -5.63
C GLN A 326 37.80 12.42 -5.02
N THR A 327 37.46 12.34 -3.74
CA THR A 327 37.14 11.06 -3.08
C THR A 327 35.95 10.37 -3.74
N ALA A 328 34.91 11.11 -4.10
CA ALA A 328 33.73 10.57 -4.76
C ALA A 328 34.01 10.05 -6.19
N LEU A 329 34.92 10.72 -6.92
CA LEU A 329 35.31 10.35 -8.29
C LEU A 329 36.44 9.30 -8.36
N SER A 330 37.08 8.99 -7.24
CA SER A 330 38.15 8.00 -7.15
C SER A 330 37.94 7.07 -5.95
N PRO A 331 36.82 6.32 -5.90
CA PRO A 331 36.53 5.42 -4.79
C PRO A 331 37.51 4.23 -4.79
N ALA A 332 37.78 3.68 -3.60
CA ALA A 332 38.58 2.46 -3.49
C ALA A 332 37.93 1.31 -4.28
N ALA A 333 38.74 0.52 -4.96
CA ALA A 333 38.26 -0.65 -5.68
C ALA A 333 37.73 -1.71 -4.71
N GLU A 334 36.60 -2.31 -5.06
CA GLU A 334 36.05 -3.50 -4.41
C GLU A 334 36.12 -4.70 -5.37
N THR A 335 36.07 -5.88 -4.81
CA THR A 335 35.97 -7.11 -5.61
C THR A 335 34.62 -7.17 -6.27
N ALA A 336 34.58 -7.13 -7.60
CA ALA A 336 33.34 -7.23 -8.35
C ALA A 336 32.66 -8.59 -8.09
N THR A 337 31.38 -8.55 -7.76
CA THR A 337 30.55 -9.76 -7.67
C THR A 337 30.19 -10.22 -9.06
N ILE A 338 30.45 -11.49 -9.39
CA ILE A 338 30.13 -12.09 -10.69
C ILE A 338 28.70 -12.63 -10.65
N ALA A 339 27.90 -12.27 -11.65
CA ALA A 339 26.55 -12.79 -11.85
C ALA A 339 26.59 -14.16 -12.57
N ASP A 340 27.06 -15.19 -11.88
CA ASP A 340 26.99 -16.56 -12.36
C ASP A 340 25.64 -17.23 -12.08
N ALA A 341 25.45 -18.47 -12.54
CA ALA A 341 24.21 -19.23 -12.34
C ALA A 341 23.88 -19.42 -10.84
N ARG A 342 24.91 -19.54 -9.98
CA ARG A 342 24.73 -19.65 -8.53
C ARG A 342 24.20 -18.35 -7.93
N TRP A 343 24.76 -17.22 -8.35
CA TRP A 343 24.28 -15.91 -7.94
C TRP A 343 22.83 -15.69 -8.37
N VAL A 344 22.46 -16.06 -9.61
CA VAL A 344 21.08 -15.97 -10.11
C VAL A 344 20.14 -16.78 -9.23
N ALA A 345 20.48 -18.05 -8.95
CA ALA A 345 19.65 -18.91 -8.10
C ALA A 345 19.47 -18.34 -6.69
N GLN A 346 20.55 -17.93 -6.02
CA GLN A 346 20.51 -17.35 -4.68
C GLN A 346 19.76 -16.04 -4.63
N THR A 347 19.90 -15.21 -5.67
CA THR A 347 19.17 -13.93 -5.76
C THR A 347 17.68 -14.15 -6.02
N ALA A 348 17.31 -15.13 -6.82
CA ALA A 348 15.92 -15.50 -7.04
C ALA A 348 15.26 -16.01 -5.74
N ASP A 349 15.97 -16.84 -4.95
CA ASP A 349 15.49 -17.28 -3.62
C ASP A 349 15.35 -16.10 -2.66
N HIS A 350 16.30 -15.16 -2.67
CA HIS A 350 16.20 -13.95 -1.85
C HIS A 350 15.01 -13.08 -2.25
N ILE A 351 14.78 -12.86 -3.55
CA ILE A 351 13.63 -12.11 -4.05
C ILE A 351 12.33 -12.76 -3.61
N LEU A 352 12.22 -14.09 -3.73
CA LEU A 352 11.05 -14.84 -3.26
C LEU A 352 10.81 -14.63 -1.77
N ALA A 353 11.85 -14.75 -0.94
CA ALA A 353 11.76 -14.53 0.50
C ALA A 353 11.29 -13.11 0.85
N VAL A 354 11.75 -12.09 0.11
CA VAL A 354 11.25 -10.69 0.25
C VAL A 354 9.79 -10.59 -0.14
N MET A 355 9.35 -11.29 -1.18
CA MET A 355 7.92 -11.33 -1.56
C MET A 355 7.07 -11.98 -0.47
N GLU A 356 7.45 -13.16 0.01
CA GLU A 356 6.77 -13.88 1.08
C GLU A 356 6.64 -13.09 2.38
N HIS A 357 7.71 -12.36 2.75
CA HIS A 357 7.69 -11.52 3.95
C HIS A 357 6.73 -10.34 3.84
N SER A 358 6.54 -9.80 2.64
CA SER A 358 5.79 -8.55 2.44
C SER A 358 4.34 -8.74 1.98
N ARG A 359 3.95 -9.92 1.49
CA ARG A 359 2.61 -10.16 0.90
C ARG A 359 2.30 -11.63 0.67
N SER A 360 1.01 -11.99 0.63
CA SER A 360 0.54 -13.35 0.30
C SER A 360 0.58 -13.64 -1.20
N THR A 361 0.42 -12.61 -2.02
CA THR A 361 0.41 -12.74 -3.47
C THR A 361 1.19 -11.59 -4.11
N TRP A 362 1.83 -11.85 -5.22
CA TRP A 362 2.60 -10.85 -5.96
C TRP A 362 2.30 -10.87 -7.44
N GLN A 363 2.68 -9.81 -8.11
CA GLN A 363 2.65 -9.65 -9.56
C GLN A 363 4.07 -9.47 -10.07
N MET A 364 4.28 -9.63 -11.39
CA MET A 364 5.59 -9.43 -12.02
C MET A 364 6.23 -8.08 -11.66
N TRP A 365 5.42 -7.01 -11.47
CA TRP A 365 5.91 -5.69 -11.11
C TRP A 365 6.64 -5.64 -9.78
N HIS A 366 6.20 -6.44 -8.81
CA HIS A 366 6.85 -6.53 -7.49
C HIS A 366 8.18 -7.25 -7.59
N VAL A 367 8.21 -8.38 -8.31
CA VAL A 367 9.41 -9.18 -8.53
C VAL A 367 10.45 -8.37 -9.32
N ARG A 368 10.03 -7.71 -10.39
CA ARG A 368 10.90 -6.86 -11.21
C ARG A 368 11.51 -5.70 -10.41
N ALA A 369 10.73 -5.04 -9.58
CA ALA A 369 11.24 -3.98 -8.72
C ALA A 369 12.33 -4.49 -7.76
N GLU A 370 12.15 -5.68 -7.19
CA GLU A 370 13.14 -6.26 -6.30
C GLU A 370 14.38 -6.76 -7.07
N ALA A 371 14.20 -7.39 -8.22
CA ALA A 371 15.32 -7.79 -9.10
C ALA A 371 16.21 -6.59 -9.46
N GLN A 372 15.60 -5.44 -9.81
CA GLN A 372 16.33 -4.19 -10.04
C GLN A 372 17.16 -3.76 -8.82
N ARG A 373 16.65 -3.91 -7.60
CA ARG A 373 17.38 -3.57 -6.37
C ARG A 373 18.57 -4.48 -6.14
N GLN A 374 18.39 -5.77 -6.36
CA GLN A 374 19.50 -6.75 -6.19
C GLN A 374 20.60 -6.51 -7.23
N LEU A 375 20.20 -6.16 -8.46
CA LEU A 375 21.13 -5.89 -9.55
C LEU A 375 22.08 -4.72 -9.26
N ARG A 376 21.63 -3.69 -8.53
CA ARG A 376 22.45 -2.52 -8.18
C ARG A 376 23.69 -2.85 -7.34
N ARG A 377 23.73 -4.02 -6.72
CA ARG A 377 24.88 -4.51 -5.97
C ARG A 377 26.00 -5.07 -6.88
N LEU A 378 25.68 -5.25 -8.17
CA LEU A 378 26.62 -5.76 -9.16
C LEU A 378 27.27 -4.63 -9.96
N GLU A 379 28.48 -4.87 -10.40
CA GLU A 379 29.16 -4.03 -11.38
C GLU A 379 28.97 -4.64 -12.78
N LEU A 380 27.85 -4.35 -13.40
CA LEU A 380 27.49 -4.89 -14.73
C LEU A 380 27.42 -3.76 -15.75
N PRO A 381 27.80 -4.02 -17.02
CA PRO A 381 27.50 -3.14 -18.13
C PRO A 381 25.98 -2.95 -18.30
N THR A 382 25.58 -1.73 -18.64
CA THR A 382 24.16 -1.35 -18.80
C THR A 382 23.43 -2.26 -19.78
N GLU A 383 24.10 -2.70 -20.85
CA GLU A 383 23.53 -3.59 -21.89
C GLU A 383 23.12 -4.98 -21.36
N HIS A 384 23.75 -5.49 -20.31
CA HIS A 384 23.44 -6.81 -19.72
C HIS A 384 22.39 -6.73 -18.61
N ALA A 385 22.17 -5.54 -18.04
CA ALA A 385 21.30 -5.36 -16.88
C ALA A 385 19.85 -5.78 -17.16
N ALA A 386 19.31 -5.36 -18.29
CA ALA A 386 17.91 -5.64 -18.66
C ALA A 386 17.66 -7.15 -18.83
N ALA A 387 18.57 -7.84 -19.51
CA ALA A 387 18.48 -9.30 -19.72
C ALA A 387 18.55 -10.08 -18.39
N LEU A 388 19.45 -9.65 -17.47
CA LEU A 388 19.56 -10.29 -16.17
C LEU A 388 18.33 -10.05 -15.28
N VAL A 389 17.71 -8.85 -15.35
CA VAL A 389 16.44 -8.60 -14.66
C VAL A 389 15.32 -9.48 -15.24
N ASP A 390 15.25 -9.62 -16.56
CA ASP A 390 14.24 -10.47 -17.20
C ASP A 390 14.44 -11.93 -16.79
N LEU A 391 15.69 -12.42 -16.74
CA LEU A 391 16.04 -13.76 -16.26
C LEU A 391 15.63 -13.98 -14.79
N LEU A 392 15.94 -13.05 -13.89
CA LEU A 392 15.55 -13.14 -12.48
C LEU A 392 14.03 -13.13 -12.29
N VAL A 393 13.32 -12.32 -13.07
CA VAL A 393 11.85 -12.26 -13.03
C VAL A 393 11.27 -13.60 -13.49
N ASP A 394 11.77 -14.16 -14.56
CA ASP A 394 11.34 -15.46 -15.08
C ASP A 394 11.60 -16.59 -14.08
N GLU A 395 12.80 -16.64 -13.52
CA GLU A 395 13.23 -17.64 -12.54
C GLU A 395 12.39 -17.59 -11.26
N VAL A 396 12.02 -16.39 -10.78
CA VAL A 396 11.15 -16.25 -9.61
C VAL A 396 9.70 -16.61 -9.92
N LEU A 397 9.15 -16.14 -11.06
CA LEU A 397 7.73 -16.35 -11.37
C LEU A 397 7.43 -17.77 -11.83
N HIS A 398 8.25 -18.34 -12.70
CA HIS A 398 8.00 -19.66 -13.31
C HIS A 398 8.78 -20.77 -12.64
N GLY A 399 9.95 -20.50 -12.10
CA GLY A 399 10.79 -21.49 -11.43
C GLY A 399 10.47 -21.69 -9.94
N ARG A 400 9.97 -20.66 -9.22
CA ARG A 400 9.83 -20.67 -7.76
C ARG A 400 8.46 -20.26 -7.24
N SER A 401 7.60 -19.68 -8.06
CA SER A 401 6.26 -19.24 -7.65
C SER A 401 5.18 -20.14 -8.24
N VAL A 402 4.02 -20.15 -7.61
CA VAL A 402 2.81 -20.83 -8.06
C VAL A 402 1.87 -19.78 -8.65
N ALA A 403 1.49 -19.94 -9.92
CA ALA A 403 0.49 -19.08 -10.54
C ALA A 403 -0.90 -19.36 -9.97
N LEU A 404 -1.63 -18.29 -9.62
CA LEU A 404 -3.01 -18.36 -9.10
C LEU A 404 -4.06 -18.17 -10.21
N ALA A 405 -3.65 -18.20 -11.46
CA ALA A 405 -4.58 -18.18 -12.59
C ALA A 405 -5.42 -19.47 -12.60
N ALA A 406 -6.69 -19.35 -12.96
CA ALA A 406 -7.49 -20.52 -13.28
C ALA A 406 -6.81 -21.26 -14.46
N PRO A 407 -6.84 -22.62 -14.47
CA PRO A 407 -6.40 -23.36 -15.64
C PRO A 407 -7.09 -22.81 -16.89
N GLY A 408 -6.34 -22.63 -17.97
CA GLY A 408 -6.93 -22.21 -19.25
C GLY A 408 -8.06 -23.14 -19.64
N ASP A 409 -9.08 -22.59 -20.26
CA ASP A 409 -10.26 -23.35 -20.76
C ASP A 409 -9.92 -24.29 -21.94
N GLY A 410 -8.63 -24.40 -22.30
CA GLY A 410 -8.13 -25.23 -23.39
C GLY A 410 -8.43 -24.66 -24.78
N ILE A 411 -9.00 -23.47 -24.88
CA ILE A 411 -9.27 -22.80 -26.15
C ILE A 411 -7.99 -22.14 -26.64
N ASP A 412 -7.52 -22.55 -27.82
CA ASP A 412 -6.39 -21.87 -28.48
C ASP A 412 -6.85 -20.56 -29.07
N GLU A 413 -6.46 -19.45 -28.45
CA GLU A 413 -6.87 -18.11 -28.83
C GLU A 413 -6.13 -17.69 -30.13
N PRO A 414 -6.84 -17.21 -31.17
CA PRO A 414 -6.22 -16.75 -32.41
C PRO A 414 -5.18 -15.63 -32.17
N GLN A 415 -4.12 -15.59 -32.97
CA GLN A 415 -3.05 -14.59 -32.91
C GLN A 415 -3.59 -13.14 -32.93
N ALA A 416 -4.69 -12.88 -33.64
CA ALA A 416 -5.34 -11.56 -33.70
C ALA A 416 -5.92 -11.09 -32.35
N LEU A 417 -6.10 -12.00 -31.38
CA LEU A 417 -6.57 -11.74 -30.03
C LEU A 417 -5.43 -11.76 -29.00
N ARG A 418 -4.18 -11.87 -29.46
CA ARG A 418 -3.00 -11.84 -28.62
C ARG A 418 -2.24 -10.51 -28.76
N ARG A 419 -1.67 -10.04 -27.65
CA ARG A 419 -0.72 -8.92 -27.62
C ARG A 419 0.64 -9.36 -28.15
N THR A 420 1.57 -8.42 -28.32
CA THR A 420 2.94 -8.69 -28.79
C THR A 420 3.73 -9.60 -27.85
N ASP A 421 3.38 -9.66 -26.57
CA ASP A 421 3.94 -10.57 -25.57
C ASP A 421 3.28 -11.97 -25.54
N GLY A 422 2.37 -12.25 -26.49
CA GLY A 422 1.64 -13.53 -26.59
C GLY A 422 0.44 -13.65 -25.64
N SER A 423 0.26 -12.74 -24.71
CA SER A 423 -0.87 -12.78 -23.77
C SER A 423 -2.18 -12.31 -24.41
N SER A 424 -3.32 -12.81 -23.92
CA SER A 424 -4.65 -12.46 -24.42
C SER A 424 -4.96 -10.97 -24.29
N VAL A 425 -5.59 -10.38 -25.31
CA VAL A 425 -6.11 -9.00 -25.23
C VAL A 425 -7.21 -8.84 -24.17
N TYR A 426 -7.83 -9.90 -23.70
CA TYR A 426 -8.86 -9.88 -22.66
C TYR A 426 -8.30 -9.90 -21.24
N THR A 427 -7.01 -10.18 -21.07
CA THR A 427 -6.30 -10.08 -19.79
C THR A 427 -5.69 -8.69 -19.60
N VAL A 428 -5.34 -8.34 -18.38
CA VAL A 428 -4.63 -7.08 -18.06
C VAL A 428 -3.14 -7.39 -17.94
N ALA A 429 -2.31 -6.68 -18.67
CA ALA A 429 -0.86 -6.89 -18.66
C ALA A 429 -0.29 -6.85 -17.24
N GLY A 430 0.47 -7.87 -16.88
CA GLY A 430 1.11 -8.02 -15.58
C GLY A 430 0.14 -8.08 -14.38
N ALA A 431 -1.12 -8.49 -14.62
CA ALA A 431 -2.12 -8.65 -13.56
C ALA A 431 -2.11 -10.04 -12.93
N ASP A 432 -1.43 -11.00 -13.53
CA ASP A 432 -1.33 -12.36 -13.03
C ASP A 432 -0.79 -12.34 -11.59
N LEU A 433 -1.44 -13.14 -10.75
CA LEU A 433 -1.11 -13.27 -9.35
C LEU A 433 -0.34 -14.58 -9.14
N TYR A 434 0.69 -14.47 -8.35
CA TYR A 434 1.54 -15.58 -7.94
C TYR A 434 1.62 -15.64 -6.42
N THR A 435 1.88 -16.81 -5.89
CA THR A 435 2.21 -17.06 -4.48
C THR A 435 3.36 -18.08 -4.41
N SER A 436 3.77 -18.51 -3.22
CA SER A 436 4.73 -19.61 -3.08
C SER A 436 4.05 -20.87 -2.56
N GLN A 437 4.68 -22.02 -2.88
CA GLN A 437 4.24 -23.29 -2.32
C GLN A 437 4.27 -23.27 -0.79
N ARG A 438 5.25 -22.58 -0.20
CA ARG A 438 5.39 -22.42 1.24
C ARG A 438 4.20 -21.71 1.88
N ILE A 439 3.67 -20.66 1.25
CA ILE A 439 2.46 -19.96 1.74
C ILE A 439 1.24 -20.87 1.63
N LEU A 440 1.07 -21.56 0.49
CA LEU A 440 -0.05 -22.50 0.30
C LEU A 440 -0.02 -23.66 1.31
N ASP A 441 1.16 -24.18 1.61
CA ASP A 441 1.30 -25.26 2.58
C ASP A 441 1.03 -24.75 4.01
N ALA A 442 1.44 -23.53 4.34
CA ALA A 442 1.11 -22.89 5.60
C ALA A 442 -0.42 -22.69 5.76
N GLU A 443 -1.09 -22.18 4.72
CA GLU A 443 -2.55 -22.01 4.71
C GLU A 443 -3.27 -23.36 4.90
N ARG A 444 -2.84 -24.41 4.18
CA ARG A 444 -3.39 -25.76 4.35
C ARG A 444 -3.21 -26.30 5.76
N ARG A 445 -2.03 -26.15 6.37
CA ARG A 445 -1.77 -26.58 7.75
C ARG A 445 -2.69 -25.86 8.73
N LEU A 446 -2.79 -24.54 8.64
CA LEU A 446 -3.65 -23.73 9.52
C LEU A 446 -5.12 -24.13 9.42
N VAL A 447 -5.63 -24.36 8.21
CA VAL A 447 -7.00 -24.83 7.98
C VAL A 447 -7.16 -26.24 8.55
N ALA A 448 -6.21 -27.16 8.33
CA ALA A 448 -6.29 -28.52 8.86
C ALA A 448 -6.29 -28.55 10.40
N VAL A 449 -5.45 -27.72 11.05
CA VAL A 449 -5.42 -27.63 12.51
C VAL A 449 -6.73 -27.06 13.08
N ALA A 450 -7.38 -26.12 12.39
CA ALA A 450 -8.66 -25.56 12.82
C ALA A 450 -9.82 -26.61 12.85
N GLY A 451 -9.68 -27.70 12.08
CA GLY A 451 -10.63 -28.85 12.11
C GLY A 451 -10.42 -29.81 13.27
N ARG A 452 -9.30 -29.73 13.99
CA ARG A 452 -8.96 -30.67 15.07
C ARG A 452 -9.71 -30.33 16.36
N ARG A 453 -10.15 -31.39 17.09
CA ARG A 453 -10.89 -31.30 18.36
C ARG A 453 -10.16 -32.02 19.51
N ASP A 454 -8.86 -32.13 19.42
CA ASP A 454 -7.98 -32.78 20.39
C ASP A 454 -7.24 -31.77 21.30
N GLY A 455 -7.71 -30.54 21.34
CA GLY A 455 -7.20 -29.50 22.23
C GLY A 455 -7.73 -29.57 23.63
N SER A 456 -7.10 -28.86 24.57
CA SER A 456 -7.58 -28.74 25.95
C SER A 456 -8.90 -27.97 26.00
N ALA A 457 -9.74 -28.35 26.92
CA ALA A 457 -11.02 -27.71 27.22
C ALA A 457 -11.13 -27.48 28.73
N VAL A 458 -11.76 -26.40 29.12
CA VAL A 458 -12.07 -26.01 30.49
C VAL A 458 -13.44 -26.54 30.83
N GLU A 459 -13.62 -27.03 32.06
CA GLU A 459 -14.93 -27.47 32.54
C GLU A 459 -15.94 -26.30 32.53
N GLY A 460 -17.18 -26.57 32.09
CA GLY A 460 -18.20 -25.50 31.98
C GLY A 460 -18.47 -24.79 33.32
N SER A 461 -18.42 -25.51 34.44
CA SER A 461 -18.56 -24.97 35.79
C SER A 461 -17.48 -23.92 36.15
N ALA A 462 -16.23 -24.12 35.70
CA ALA A 462 -15.15 -23.15 35.90
C ALA A 462 -15.35 -21.89 35.04
N VAL A 463 -15.87 -22.03 33.83
CA VAL A 463 -16.24 -20.90 32.99
C VAL A 463 -17.35 -20.07 33.60
N ASP A 464 -18.43 -20.74 34.11
CA ASP A 464 -19.55 -20.07 34.75
C ASP A 464 -19.10 -19.32 36.02
N LEU A 465 -18.20 -19.92 36.82
CA LEU A 465 -17.62 -19.29 37.99
C LEU A 465 -16.82 -18.04 37.63
N ALA A 466 -15.95 -18.09 36.62
CA ALA A 466 -15.18 -16.94 36.13
C ALA A 466 -16.08 -15.81 35.63
N LEU A 467 -17.18 -16.12 34.93
CA LEU A 467 -18.16 -15.13 34.49
C LEU A 467 -18.88 -14.45 35.65
N LEU A 468 -19.25 -15.26 36.71
CA LEU A 468 -19.85 -14.72 37.93
C LEU A 468 -18.89 -13.86 38.71
N GLU A 469 -17.60 -14.21 38.80
CA GLU A 469 -16.57 -13.42 39.45
C GLU A 469 -16.34 -12.09 38.73
N MET A 470 -16.26 -12.10 37.40
CA MET A 470 -16.18 -10.89 36.60
C MET A 470 -17.37 -9.96 36.86
N ALA A 471 -18.58 -10.51 36.94
CA ALA A 471 -19.79 -9.72 37.23
C ALA A 471 -19.78 -9.16 38.66
N ALA A 472 -19.36 -9.94 39.67
CA ALA A 472 -19.20 -9.50 41.04
C ALA A 472 -18.18 -8.38 41.20
N ASN A 473 -17.12 -8.39 40.37
CA ASN A 473 -16.09 -7.33 40.31
C ASN A 473 -16.51 -6.14 39.43
N GLY A 474 -17.80 -6.01 39.09
CA GLY A 474 -18.35 -4.87 38.35
C GLY A 474 -18.15 -4.89 36.83
N THR A 475 -17.73 -6.03 36.27
CA THR A 475 -17.55 -6.18 34.82
C THR A 475 -18.42 -7.33 34.31
N ALA A 476 -19.74 -7.12 34.21
CA ALA A 476 -20.62 -8.08 33.62
C ALA A 476 -20.44 -8.15 32.09
N LEU A 477 -20.31 -9.36 31.55
CA LEU A 477 -20.27 -9.59 30.11
C LEU A 477 -21.70 -9.59 29.56
N ASP A 478 -21.90 -9.10 28.32
CA ASP A 478 -23.15 -9.32 27.61
C ASP A 478 -23.29 -10.79 27.18
N ALA A 479 -24.50 -11.18 26.72
CA ALA A 479 -24.78 -12.53 26.33
C ALA A 479 -23.88 -13.03 25.17
N GLY A 480 -23.53 -12.16 24.24
CA GLY A 480 -22.64 -12.49 23.12
C GLY A 480 -21.20 -12.74 23.58
N GLN A 481 -20.69 -11.89 24.47
CA GLN A 481 -19.36 -12.04 25.07
C GLN A 481 -19.28 -13.30 25.94
N ALA A 482 -20.28 -13.53 26.81
CA ALA A 482 -20.34 -14.72 27.65
C ALA A 482 -20.39 -16.00 26.82
N SER A 483 -21.23 -16.03 25.78
CA SER A 483 -21.32 -17.18 24.84
C SER A 483 -20.00 -17.40 24.10
N LEU A 484 -19.34 -16.36 23.67
CA LEU A 484 -18.02 -16.45 23.02
C LEU A 484 -16.99 -17.09 23.96
N VAL A 485 -16.86 -16.57 25.18
CA VAL A 485 -15.94 -17.11 26.20
C VAL A 485 -16.23 -18.56 26.48
N TRP A 486 -17.51 -18.92 26.72
CA TRP A 486 -17.94 -20.29 27.01
C TRP A 486 -17.55 -21.24 25.88
N GLN A 487 -17.85 -20.87 24.62
CA GLN A 487 -17.52 -21.71 23.47
C GLN A 487 -15.99 -21.78 23.23
N MET A 488 -15.23 -20.73 23.49
CA MET A 488 -13.77 -20.77 23.35
C MET A 488 -13.10 -21.63 24.43
N CYS A 489 -13.65 -21.69 25.63
CA CYS A 489 -13.08 -22.47 26.71
C CYS A 489 -13.44 -23.96 26.59
N THR A 490 -14.69 -24.29 26.25
CA THR A 490 -15.21 -25.66 26.34
C THR A 490 -15.13 -26.47 25.03
N SER A 491 -14.75 -25.85 23.90
CA SER A 491 -14.86 -26.45 22.56
C SER A 491 -13.92 -27.63 22.30
N GLY A 492 -12.84 -27.82 23.06
CA GLY A 492 -11.78 -28.78 22.75
C GLY A 492 -11.10 -28.55 21.39
N ALA A 493 -11.32 -27.41 20.77
CA ALA A 493 -10.68 -27.09 19.49
C ALA A 493 -9.19 -26.84 19.68
N ARG A 494 -8.37 -27.45 18.83
CA ARG A 494 -6.93 -27.19 18.82
C ARG A 494 -6.61 -25.77 18.36
N LEU A 495 -7.29 -25.31 17.33
CA LEU A 495 -7.30 -23.93 16.88
C LEU A 495 -8.73 -23.48 16.64
N GLN A 496 -9.12 -22.32 17.18
CA GLN A 496 -10.46 -21.75 17.00
C GLN A 496 -10.39 -20.28 16.64
N LEU A 497 -11.19 -19.86 15.67
CA LEU A 497 -11.29 -18.50 15.21
C LEU A 497 -12.49 -17.78 15.82
N ALA A 498 -12.27 -16.57 16.35
CA ALA A 498 -13.31 -15.64 16.73
C ALA A 498 -13.20 -14.35 15.90
N ILE A 499 -14.33 -13.90 15.37
CA ILE A 499 -14.42 -12.64 14.63
C ILE A 499 -15.14 -11.63 15.49
N ALA A 500 -14.43 -10.53 15.76
CA ALA A 500 -14.94 -9.47 16.60
C ALA A 500 -14.53 -8.10 16.02
N PRO A 501 -15.50 -7.23 15.65
CA PRO A 501 -15.21 -5.90 15.15
C PRO A 501 -14.59 -5.01 16.22
N ALA A 502 -13.96 -3.89 15.77
CA ALA A 502 -13.39 -2.92 16.70
C ALA A 502 -14.48 -2.33 17.62
N GLY A 503 -14.22 -2.36 18.93
CA GLY A 503 -15.19 -1.84 19.92
C GLY A 503 -16.22 -2.83 20.43
N ALA A 504 -16.17 -4.09 20.00
CA ALA A 504 -17.08 -5.16 20.49
C ALA A 504 -16.69 -5.73 21.86
N GLY A 505 -15.73 -5.16 22.57
CA GLY A 505 -15.32 -5.65 23.90
C GLY A 505 -14.43 -6.89 23.87
N LYS A 506 -13.66 -7.10 22.80
CA LYS A 506 -12.69 -8.21 22.67
C LYS A 506 -11.85 -8.44 23.91
N THR A 507 -11.24 -7.37 24.43
CA THR A 507 -10.32 -7.47 25.57
C THR A 507 -11.04 -7.90 26.86
N THR A 508 -12.29 -7.46 27.04
CA THR A 508 -13.13 -7.89 28.20
C THR A 508 -13.43 -9.39 28.12
N ALA A 509 -13.80 -9.87 26.93
CA ALA A 509 -14.03 -11.30 26.70
C ALA A 509 -12.74 -12.12 26.88
N MET A 510 -11.59 -11.60 26.41
CA MET A 510 -10.30 -12.28 26.60
C MET A 510 -9.86 -12.32 28.05
N ARG A 511 -10.16 -11.28 28.85
CA ARG A 511 -9.92 -11.30 30.28
C ARG A 511 -10.73 -12.39 31.00
N ALA A 512 -12.02 -12.55 30.67
CA ALA A 512 -12.86 -13.61 31.22
C ALA A 512 -12.38 -15.01 30.79
N LEU A 513 -12.01 -15.18 29.51
CA LEU A 513 -11.41 -16.41 29.02
C LEU A 513 -10.10 -16.75 29.76
N THR A 514 -9.24 -15.75 30.00
CA THR A 514 -8.00 -15.93 30.76
C THR A 514 -8.28 -16.40 32.17
N LEU A 515 -9.24 -15.76 32.86
CA LEU A 515 -9.63 -16.13 34.22
C LEU A 515 -10.11 -17.59 34.27
N ALA A 516 -11.07 -17.95 33.44
CA ALA A 516 -11.59 -19.30 33.35
C ALA A 516 -10.49 -20.36 33.09
N TRP A 517 -9.55 -20.03 32.19
CA TRP A 517 -8.47 -20.95 31.81
C TRP A 517 -7.45 -21.14 32.92
N THR A 518 -7.11 -20.06 33.63
CA THR A 518 -6.12 -20.08 34.73
C THR A 518 -6.70 -20.72 36.01
N GLU A 519 -7.98 -20.56 36.31
CA GLU A 519 -8.63 -21.23 37.41
C GLU A 519 -8.72 -22.75 37.23
N ASP A 520 -8.81 -23.22 35.99
CA ASP A 520 -8.73 -24.64 35.65
C ASP A 520 -7.27 -25.17 35.64
N GLY A 521 -6.31 -24.40 36.14
CA GLY A 521 -4.88 -24.75 36.27
C GLY A 521 -4.07 -24.60 34.98
N GLY A 522 -4.63 -23.98 33.95
CA GLY A 522 -3.95 -23.72 32.69
C GLY A 522 -3.16 -22.41 32.67
N GLN A 523 -2.41 -22.18 31.62
CA GLN A 523 -1.67 -20.94 31.34
C GLN A 523 -2.22 -20.25 30.10
N VAL A 524 -2.16 -18.93 30.05
CA VAL A 524 -2.54 -18.14 28.87
C VAL A 524 -1.36 -17.26 28.44
N LEU A 525 -0.99 -17.38 27.16
CA LEU A 525 0.04 -16.55 26.53
C LEU A 525 -0.61 -15.66 25.46
N GLY A 526 -0.36 -14.36 25.50
CA GLY A 526 -0.83 -13.41 24.50
C GLY A 526 0.22 -13.14 23.42
N LEU A 527 -0.16 -13.24 22.16
CA LEU A 527 0.64 -12.80 21.03
C LEU A 527 -0.08 -11.64 20.32
N ALA A 528 0.67 -10.63 19.91
CA ALA A 528 0.09 -9.48 19.23
C ALA A 528 0.97 -9.03 18.05
N PRO A 529 0.38 -8.33 17.04
CA PRO A 529 1.13 -7.89 15.85
C PRO A 529 2.13 -6.75 16.13
N SER A 530 2.01 -6.05 17.26
CA SER A 530 2.91 -4.96 17.63
C SER A 530 3.18 -4.91 19.13
N ALA A 531 4.32 -4.31 19.52
CA ALA A 531 4.69 -4.15 20.92
C ALA A 531 3.64 -3.34 21.73
N ALA A 532 3.06 -2.29 21.12
CA ALA A 532 1.99 -1.52 21.74
C ALA A 532 0.72 -2.37 21.97
N ALA A 533 0.33 -3.20 21.00
CA ALA A 533 -0.80 -4.09 21.14
C ALA A 533 -0.53 -5.19 22.18
N ALA A 534 0.69 -5.73 22.23
CA ALA A 534 1.09 -6.71 23.24
C ALA A 534 1.05 -6.11 24.66
N ALA A 535 1.54 -4.88 24.85
CA ALA A 535 1.50 -4.18 26.13
C ALA A 535 0.04 -3.98 26.60
N VAL A 536 -0.83 -3.49 25.71
CA VAL A 536 -2.27 -3.30 26.01
C VAL A 536 -2.94 -4.63 26.33
N LEU A 537 -2.66 -5.70 25.55
CA LEU A 537 -3.21 -7.03 25.81
C LEU A 537 -2.78 -7.52 27.20
N GLY A 538 -1.49 -7.45 27.53
CA GLY A 538 -0.97 -7.86 28.83
C GLY A 538 -1.56 -7.05 30.00
N GLU A 539 -1.61 -5.72 29.87
CA GLU A 539 -2.16 -4.83 30.91
C GLU A 539 -3.66 -5.09 31.17
N GLN A 540 -4.44 -5.26 30.11
CA GLN A 540 -5.89 -5.38 30.22
C GLN A 540 -6.37 -6.80 30.61
N THR A 541 -5.59 -7.83 30.29
CA THR A 541 -5.96 -9.23 30.59
C THR A 541 -5.19 -9.86 31.75
N GLY A 542 -4.09 -9.21 32.19
CA GLY A 542 -3.22 -9.75 33.24
C GLY A 542 -2.29 -10.87 32.78
N ILE A 543 -2.27 -11.22 31.50
CA ILE A 543 -1.45 -12.29 30.95
C ILE A 543 -0.06 -11.79 30.53
N ARG A 544 0.87 -12.72 30.41
CA ARG A 544 2.11 -12.45 29.70
C ARG A 544 1.85 -12.34 28.20
N ALA A 545 2.18 -11.20 27.64
CA ALA A 545 1.99 -10.93 26.22
C ALA A 545 3.28 -10.42 25.59
N ASP A 546 3.53 -10.84 24.34
CA ASP A 546 4.66 -10.38 23.53
C ASP A 546 4.26 -10.29 22.05
N THR A 547 5.17 -9.88 21.19
CA THR A 547 4.89 -9.78 19.77
C THR A 547 5.11 -11.10 19.04
N LEU A 548 4.26 -11.38 18.06
CA LEU A 548 4.43 -12.51 17.14
C LEU A 548 5.79 -12.46 16.42
N ALA A 549 6.23 -11.26 16.03
CA ALA A 549 7.53 -11.07 15.39
C ALA A 549 8.70 -11.51 16.28
N LYS A 550 8.61 -11.28 17.59
CA LYS A 550 9.65 -11.70 18.54
C LYS A 550 9.67 -13.21 18.70
N LEU A 551 8.50 -13.86 18.82
CA LEU A 551 8.42 -15.32 18.84
C LEU A 551 9.02 -15.92 17.58
N THR A 552 8.62 -15.48 16.41
CA THR A 552 9.12 -16.00 15.13
C THR A 552 10.62 -15.74 14.92
N TRP A 553 11.16 -14.65 15.48
CA TRP A 553 12.58 -14.39 15.48
C TRP A 553 13.35 -15.45 16.29
N PHE A 554 12.90 -15.71 17.52
CA PHE A 554 13.51 -16.75 18.37
C PHE A 554 13.42 -18.15 17.77
N LEU A 555 12.28 -18.50 17.16
CA LEU A 555 12.10 -19.79 16.48
C LEU A 555 13.10 -19.98 15.32
N ARG A 556 13.51 -18.90 14.65
CA ARG A 556 14.51 -18.96 13.57
C ARG A 556 15.94 -19.05 14.08
N HIS A 557 16.24 -18.52 15.27
CA HIS A 557 17.60 -18.43 15.81
C HIS A 557 17.92 -19.47 16.86
N GLY A 558 16.91 -20.27 17.28
CA GLY A 558 17.13 -21.41 18.18
C GLY A 558 17.15 -21.07 19.68
N ASP A 559 17.11 -19.80 20.06
CA ASP A 559 17.10 -19.35 21.46
C ASP A 559 15.66 -19.01 21.88
N LEU A 560 14.96 -19.95 22.53
CA LEU A 560 13.62 -19.65 23.01
C LEU A 560 13.68 -18.82 24.30
N PRO A 561 12.89 -17.75 24.41
CA PRO A 561 12.78 -16.99 25.66
C PRO A 561 12.04 -17.83 26.71
N ASP A 562 12.34 -17.57 27.99
CA ASP A 562 11.78 -18.34 29.13
C ASP A 562 10.25 -18.47 29.09
N TRP A 563 9.56 -17.41 28.66
CA TRP A 563 8.09 -17.43 28.55
C TRP A 563 7.57 -18.37 27.43
N ALA A 564 8.33 -18.61 26.37
CA ALA A 564 7.94 -19.55 25.32
C ALA A 564 8.35 -20.98 25.69
N ALA A 565 9.37 -21.16 26.53
CA ALA A 565 9.78 -22.46 27.02
C ALA A 565 8.72 -23.12 27.91
N THR A 566 7.85 -22.35 28.59
CA THR A 566 6.79 -22.85 29.46
C THR A 566 5.53 -23.29 28.72
N VAL A 567 5.43 -23.08 27.40
CA VAL A 567 4.27 -23.48 26.61
C VAL A 567 4.15 -25.02 26.60
N GLY A 568 2.97 -25.53 26.98
CA GLY A 568 2.68 -26.94 27.11
C GLY A 568 1.18 -27.27 26.90
N PRO A 569 0.74 -28.51 27.18
CA PRO A 569 -0.63 -28.96 26.85
C PRO A 569 -1.75 -28.12 27.49
N SER A 570 -1.54 -27.62 28.70
CA SER A 570 -2.52 -26.74 29.38
C SER A 570 -2.37 -25.27 29.01
N THR A 571 -1.54 -24.93 28.02
CA THR A 571 -1.35 -23.55 27.58
C THR A 571 -2.35 -23.17 26.50
N LEU A 572 -2.96 -21.99 26.66
CA LEU A 572 -3.74 -21.34 25.62
C LEU A 572 -2.91 -20.21 25.01
N VAL A 573 -2.68 -20.26 23.71
CA VAL A 573 -2.07 -19.18 22.96
C VAL A 573 -3.16 -18.33 22.33
N ASN A 574 -3.24 -17.05 22.74
CA ASN A 574 -4.20 -16.08 22.22
C ASN A 574 -3.49 -15.11 21.27
N GLU A 575 -3.92 -15.07 20.01
CA GLU A 575 -3.38 -14.21 18.97
C GLU A 575 -4.43 -13.23 18.49
N ALA A 576 -4.11 -11.93 18.50
CA ALA A 576 -4.98 -10.86 18.01
C ALA A 576 -4.72 -10.64 16.51
N GLY A 577 -5.53 -11.26 15.68
CA GLY A 577 -5.38 -11.37 14.24
C GLY A 577 -5.11 -10.06 13.48
N MET A 578 -3.96 -10.02 12.88
CA MET A 578 -3.43 -9.20 11.78
C MET A 578 -2.04 -9.73 11.38
N ALA A 579 -1.76 -10.98 11.74
CA ALA A 579 -0.51 -11.66 11.43
C ALA A 579 -0.42 -12.03 9.95
N ASP A 580 0.78 -12.04 9.40
CA ASP A 580 1.03 -12.68 8.11
C ASP A 580 0.93 -14.22 8.23
N THR A 581 0.56 -14.88 7.15
CA THR A 581 0.29 -16.33 7.12
C THR A 581 1.48 -17.16 7.62
N LEU A 582 2.71 -16.83 7.23
CA LEU A 582 3.90 -17.61 7.60
C LEU A 582 4.27 -17.44 9.07
N SER A 583 4.15 -16.22 9.61
CA SER A 583 4.38 -15.96 11.03
C SER A 583 3.32 -16.61 11.90
N LEU A 584 2.06 -16.59 11.45
CA LEU A 584 0.96 -17.23 12.12
C LEU A 584 1.13 -18.76 12.11
N ASP A 585 1.48 -19.34 10.97
CA ASP A 585 1.76 -20.77 10.85
C ASP A 585 2.89 -21.21 11.78
N ALA A 586 3.99 -20.47 11.80
CA ALA A 586 5.12 -20.76 12.68
C ALA A 586 4.73 -20.74 14.17
N ALA A 587 3.92 -19.77 14.60
CA ALA A 587 3.46 -19.69 15.98
C ALA A 587 2.45 -20.79 16.32
N VAL A 588 1.55 -21.11 15.40
CA VAL A 588 0.56 -22.18 15.58
C VAL A 588 1.27 -23.53 15.62
N GLN A 589 2.20 -23.82 14.72
CA GLN A 589 2.96 -25.07 14.76
C GLN A 589 3.76 -25.20 16.08
N PHE A 590 4.44 -24.11 16.50
CA PHE A 590 5.13 -24.07 17.78
C PHE A 590 4.22 -24.43 18.98
N ALA A 591 3.00 -23.89 19.00
CA ALA A 591 2.01 -24.18 20.04
C ALA A 591 1.54 -25.64 19.97
N ILE A 592 1.21 -26.14 18.76
CA ILE A 592 0.68 -27.49 18.53
C ILE A 592 1.73 -28.56 18.89
N ASP A 593 2.98 -28.37 18.51
CA ASP A 593 4.08 -29.31 18.80
C ASP A 593 4.31 -29.50 20.32
N ARG A 594 3.86 -28.52 21.12
CA ARG A 594 3.87 -28.56 22.59
C ARG A 594 2.56 -28.97 23.22
N GLY A 595 1.55 -29.34 22.40
CA GLY A 595 0.25 -29.74 22.87
C GLY A 595 -0.67 -28.59 23.27
N ALA A 596 -0.28 -27.34 23.06
CA ALA A 596 -1.09 -26.17 23.41
C ALA A 596 -2.29 -25.99 22.50
N SER A 597 -3.29 -25.25 22.96
CA SER A 597 -4.45 -24.82 22.17
C SER A 597 -4.30 -23.38 21.72
N VAL A 598 -4.90 -23.02 20.57
CA VAL A 598 -4.76 -21.68 19.99
C VAL A 598 -6.14 -21.03 19.80
N ARG A 599 -6.26 -19.77 20.19
CA ARG A 599 -7.45 -18.94 19.93
C ARG A 599 -7.04 -17.71 19.10
N LEU A 600 -7.55 -17.65 17.88
CA LEU A 600 -7.34 -16.51 16.99
C LEU A 600 -8.51 -15.54 17.15
N VAL A 601 -8.22 -14.30 17.52
CA VAL A 601 -9.25 -13.28 17.70
C VAL A 601 -8.96 -12.12 16.74
N GLY A 602 -9.74 -11.99 15.69
CA GLY A 602 -9.51 -11.01 14.64
C GLY A 602 -10.78 -10.34 14.14
N ASP A 603 -10.59 -9.42 13.21
CA ASP A 603 -11.66 -8.77 12.45
C ASP A 603 -11.40 -9.02 10.96
N ASP A 604 -12.23 -9.86 10.35
CA ASP A 604 -12.12 -10.22 8.92
C ASP A 604 -12.38 -9.04 7.97
N GLN A 605 -12.84 -7.91 8.51
CA GLN A 605 -13.13 -6.68 7.77
C GLN A 605 -12.10 -5.57 8.01
N GLN A 606 -11.19 -5.71 8.97
CA GLN A 606 -10.06 -4.81 9.11
C GLN A 606 -9.07 -5.02 7.96
N LEU A 607 -8.24 -3.99 7.72
CA LEU A 607 -7.21 -4.03 6.70
C LEU A 607 -6.41 -5.33 6.81
N ALA A 608 -6.24 -6.01 5.68
CA ALA A 608 -5.39 -7.19 5.60
C ALA A 608 -4.03 -6.91 6.25
N ALA A 609 -3.46 -7.93 6.88
CA ALA A 609 -2.10 -7.85 7.43
C ALA A 609 -1.13 -7.19 6.45
N ILE A 610 -0.15 -6.45 6.96
CA ILE A 610 0.90 -5.81 6.14
C ILE A 610 1.70 -6.86 5.36
N GLY A 611 1.73 -8.10 5.85
CA GLY A 611 2.28 -9.28 5.19
C GLY A 611 1.23 -10.14 4.48
N ALA A 612 1.60 -11.39 4.23
CA ALA A 612 0.75 -12.43 3.62
C ALA A 612 -0.42 -12.80 4.55
N GLY A 613 -1.62 -12.33 4.30
CA GLY A 613 -2.81 -12.62 5.12
C GLY A 613 -4.05 -12.90 4.28
N GLY A 614 -4.78 -13.93 4.66
CA GLY A 614 -6.00 -14.38 3.96
C GLY A 614 -6.60 -15.62 4.62
N VAL A 615 -5.77 -16.38 5.32
CA VAL A 615 -6.09 -17.68 5.90
C VAL A 615 -7.25 -17.65 6.91
N LEU A 616 -7.47 -16.54 7.63
CA LEU A 616 -8.63 -16.43 8.54
C LEU A 616 -9.97 -16.54 7.81
N ARG A 617 -10.03 -16.09 6.56
CA ARG A 617 -11.21 -16.25 5.71
C ARG A 617 -11.42 -17.69 5.32
N ASP A 618 -10.36 -18.40 5.01
CA ASP A 618 -10.41 -19.81 4.61
C ASP A 618 -10.78 -20.70 5.80
N ILE A 619 -10.22 -20.44 6.99
CA ILE A 619 -10.63 -21.09 8.25
C ILE A 619 -12.12 -20.84 8.50
N LYS A 620 -12.59 -19.58 8.36
CA LYS A 620 -14.00 -19.23 8.53
C LYS A 620 -14.91 -19.97 7.55
N GLN A 621 -14.51 -20.07 6.28
CA GLN A 621 -15.31 -20.72 5.24
C GLN A 621 -15.39 -22.25 5.47
N THR A 622 -14.29 -22.86 5.93
CA THR A 622 -14.18 -24.33 6.07
C THR A 622 -14.73 -24.83 7.40
N HIS A 623 -14.41 -24.16 8.52
CA HIS A 623 -14.73 -24.63 9.88
C HIS A 623 -15.63 -23.68 10.66
N GLY A 624 -16.02 -22.55 10.07
CA GLY A 624 -16.78 -21.51 10.76
C GLY A 624 -15.92 -20.63 11.65
N ALA A 625 -16.55 -19.66 12.28
CA ALA A 625 -15.94 -18.79 13.27
C ALA A 625 -16.99 -18.40 14.32
N LEU A 626 -16.53 -18.16 15.54
CA LEU A 626 -17.37 -17.52 16.55
C LEU A 626 -17.51 -16.04 16.23
N HIS A 627 -18.65 -15.45 16.55
CA HIS A 627 -18.92 -14.05 16.22
C HIS A 627 -19.29 -13.24 17.46
N LEU A 628 -18.60 -12.12 17.65
CA LEU A 628 -18.98 -11.10 18.61
C LEU A 628 -19.57 -9.92 17.85
N ALA A 629 -20.90 -9.79 17.87
CA ALA A 629 -21.64 -8.87 17.00
C ALA A 629 -21.96 -7.51 17.66
N GLU A 630 -22.05 -7.42 18.99
CA GLU A 630 -22.45 -6.20 19.69
C GLU A 630 -21.30 -5.20 19.84
N LEU A 631 -21.60 -3.92 19.59
CA LEU A 631 -20.64 -2.83 19.66
C LEU A 631 -20.85 -2.01 20.93
N HIS A 632 -19.93 -2.12 21.89
CA HIS A 632 -20.03 -1.47 23.20
C HIS A 632 -19.38 -0.08 23.29
N ARG A 633 -18.47 0.26 22.37
CA ARG A 633 -17.73 1.55 22.40
C ARG A 633 -18.59 2.77 22.12
N PHE A 634 -19.82 2.58 21.66
CA PHE A 634 -20.70 3.67 21.30
C PHE A 634 -22.02 3.57 22.06
N THR A 635 -22.19 4.46 23.03
CA THR A 635 -23.42 4.55 23.85
C THR A 635 -24.61 5.12 23.06
N THR A 636 -24.41 5.63 21.84
CA THR A 636 -25.49 6.16 20.99
C THR A 636 -25.63 5.35 19.70
N ARG A 637 -26.82 4.90 19.39
CA ARG A 637 -27.16 4.19 18.14
C ARG A 637 -26.55 4.76 16.85
N PRO A 638 -26.46 6.08 16.61
CA PRO A 638 -25.85 6.62 15.41
C PRO A 638 -24.37 6.27 15.25
N LYS A 639 -23.61 6.22 16.34
CA LYS A 639 -22.17 5.87 16.29
C LYS A 639 -21.95 4.39 16.06
N GLN A 640 -22.79 3.52 16.62
CA GLN A 640 -22.76 2.09 16.37
C GLN A 640 -23.05 1.76 14.91
N GLN A 641 -24.09 2.40 14.33
CA GLN A 641 -24.43 2.23 12.91
C GLN A 641 -23.32 2.74 11.98
N HIS A 642 -22.64 3.84 12.35
CA HIS A 642 -21.54 4.35 11.56
C HIS A 642 -20.33 3.38 11.55
N HIS A 643 -20.06 2.72 12.68
CA HIS A 643 -18.97 1.74 12.76
C HIS A 643 -19.29 0.45 12.01
N SER A 644 -20.52 -0.04 12.11
CA SER A 644 -20.98 -1.18 11.31
C SER A 644 -20.99 -0.86 9.82
N HIS A 645 -21.35 0.39 9.45
CA HIS A 645 -21.29 0.84 8.06
C HIS A 645 -19.86 1.04 7.54
N CYS A 646 -18.92 1.47 8.39
CA CYS A 646 -17.52 1.56 7.99
C CYS A 646 -16.94 0.16 7.71
N ALA A 647 -17.26 -0.82 8.56
CA ALA A 647 -16.85 -2.20 8.35
C ALA A 647 -17.51 -2.81 7.09
N THR A 648 -18.80 -2.53 6.87
CA THR A 648 -19.54 -3.01 5.70
C THR A 648 -19.17 -2.25 4.42
N ALA A 649 -18.86 -0.95 4.51
CA ALA A 649 -18.40 -0.15 3.38
C ALA A 649 -17.02 -0.60 2.90
N THR A 650 -16.14 -1.03 3.80
CA THR A 650 -14.84 -1.59 3.42
C THR A 650 -15.01 -2.90 2.65
N ARG A 651 -16.00 -3.71 3.01
CA ARG A 651 -16.34 -4.93 2.27
C ARG A 651 -16.97 -4.65 0.89
N ARG A 652 -17.80 -3.59 0.77
CA ARG A 652 -18.37 -3.17 -0.52
C ARG A 652 -17.38 -2.38 -1.38
N ARG A 653 -16.39 -1.70 -0.78
CA ARG A 653 -15.35 -0.95 -1.50
C ARG A 653 -14.31 -1.85 -2.17
N SER A 654 -14.22 -3.12 -1.81
CA SER A 654 -13.44 -4.10 -2.60
C SER A 654 -14.12 -4.48 -3.92
N THR A 655 -15.40 -4.11 -4.10
CA THR A 655 -16.17 -4.41 -5.32
C THR A 655 -16.79 -3.20 -6.02
N SER A 656 -16.79 -1.99 -5.42
CA SER A 656 -17.33 -0.79 -6.07
C SER A 656 -16.59 0.50 -5.71
N THR A 657 -16.37 1.31 -6.69
CA THR A 657 -15.66 2.57 -6.78
C THR A 657 -16.29 3.72 -6.00
N SER A 658 -15.43 4.50 -5.35
CA SER A 658 -15.48 5.94 -5.08
C SER A 658 -16.69 6.55 -4.34
N ASP A 659 -16.46 7.41 -3.38
CA ASP A 659 -16.75 8.83 -3.33
C ASP A 659 -16.56 9.39 -1.92
N THR A 660 -15.71 10.37 -1.79
CA THR A 660 -15.88 11.47 -0.82
C THR A 660 -15.25 12.73 -1.42
N SER A 661 -16.11 13.65 -1.82
CA SER A 661 -15.77 15.03 -2.10
C SER A 661 -16.11 15.87 -0.88
N GLY A 662 -15.10 16.45 -0.24
CA GLY A 662 -15.24 17.59 0.67
C GLY A 662 -15.21 18.88 -0.13
N SER A 663 -16.20 19.71 0.07
CA SER A 663 -16.36 21.04 -0.53
C SER A 663 -15.32 22.02 -0.02
N MET A 664 -14.68 22.77 -0.90
CA MET A 664 -14.27 24.18 -0.67
C MET A 664 -14.33 25.00 -1.95
N SER A 665 -14.76 26.23 -1.74
CA SER A 665 -15.19 27.29 -2.63
C SER A 665 -14.31 27.60 -3.84
N GLU A 666 -15.02 28.12 -4.85
CA GLU A 666 -14.57 28.65 -6.13
C GLU A 666 -13.59 29.83 -6.00
N THR A 667 -12.55 29.83 -6.82
CA THR A 667 -12.32 30.91 -7.79
C THR A 667 -11.24 30.51 -8.80
N SER A 668 -11.67 30.52 -10.06
CA SER A 668 -10.95 30.96 -11.26
C SER A 668 -9.67 30.25 -11.74
N LEU A 669 -9.74 29.92 -13.02
CA LEU A 669 -8.75 29.63 -14.04
C LEU A 669 -8.58 28.15 -14.45
N ARG A 670 -9.18 27.88 -15.59
CA ARG A 670 -9.13 26.62 -16.35
C ARG A 670 -7.72 26.39 -16.89
N SER A 671 -6.95 25.53 -16.23
CA SER A 671 -5.81 24.88 -16.84
C SER A 671 -6.01 23.35 -16.79
N PRO A 672 -5.64 22.61 -17.85
CA PRO A 672 -5.74 21.14 -17.83
C PRO A 672 -4.83 20.59 -16.73
N ARG A 673 -5.38 19.74 -15.85
CA ARG A 673 -4.68 19.18 -14.69
C ARG A 673 -3.80 18.01 -15.12
N MET A 674 -2.51 18.07 -14.79
CA MET A 674 -1.54 16.99 -14.88
C MET A 674 -1.44 16.20 -13.57
N LEU A 675 -1.25 14.89 -13.66
CA LEU A 675 -1.13 13.98 -12.53
C LEU A 675 0.33 13.57 -12.33
N SER A 676 0.87 13.79 -11.11
CA SER A 676 2.25 13.39 -10.77
C SER A 676 2.28 11.93 -10.28
N LEU A 677 3.03 11.10 -10.97
CA LEU A 677 3.06 9.65 -10.77
C LEU A 677 4.29 9.14 -10.01
N LEU A 678 5.45 9.71 -10.21
CA LEU A 678 6.72 9.10 -9.78
C LEU A 678 7.46 9.84 -8.65
N GLY A 679 7.28 11.14 -8.50
CA GLY A 679 8.05 11.94 -7.52
C GLY A 679 7.73 11.68 -6.06
N PHE A 680 6.58 11.11 -5.75
CA PHE A 680 6.13 10.91 -4.37
C PHE A 680 6.70 9.64 -3.71
N LEU A 681 7.05 8.62 -4.50
CA LEU A 681 7.39 7.30 -3.96
C LEU A 681 8.88 7.12 -3.63
N THR A 682 9.76 7.89 -4.24
CA THR A 682 11.21 7.81 -3.95
C THR A 682 11.61 8.49 -2.65
N LYS A 683 10.75 9.36 -2.09
CA LYS A 683 11.05 10.17 -0.89
C LYS A 683 10.19 9.83 0.34
N LEU A 684 9.26 8.87 0.27
CA LEU A 684 8.44 8.45 1.42
C LEU A 684 9.00 7.18 2.09
N PRO A 685 8.91 7.05 3.43
CA PRO A 685 9.25 5.80 4.10
C PRO A 685 8.37 4.65 3.62
N ASP A 686 8.91 3.43 3.58
CA ASP A 686 8.29 2.26 2.96
C ASP A 686 6.91 1.83 3.51
N TRP A 687 6.53 2.22 4.71
CA TRP A 687 5.22 1.85 5.23
C TRP A 687 4.04 2.59 4.60
N THR A 688 4.26 3.61 3.78
CA THR A 688 3.19 4.17 2.93
C THR A 688 2.92 3.36 1.68
N ARG A 689 3.78 2.38 1.34
CA ARG A 689 3.63 1.53 0.15
C ARG A 689 2.71 0.33 0.37
N SER A 690 2.53 -0.12 1.62
CA SER A 690 1.63 -1.23 1.97
C SER A 690 0.18 -0.82 2.21
N CYS A 691 -0.11 0.47 2.37
CA CYS A 691 -1.42 1.00 2.73
C CYS A 691 -2.11 1.80 1.62
N TRP A 692 -1.90 1.45 0.35
CA TRP A 692 -2.69 2.05 -0.71
C TRP A 692 -4.05 1.35 -0.79
N PRO A 693 -5.17 2.05 -0.49
CA PRO A 693 -6.47 1.56 -0.90
C PRO A 693 -6.45 1.51 -2.43
N ARG A 694 -6.95 0.45 -2.99
CA ARG A 694 -7.17 0.33 -4.44
C ARG A 694 -8.09 1.48 -4.87
N ARG A 695 -7.52 2.56 -5.28
CA ARG A 695 -7.96 3.79 -5.96
C ARG A 695 -7.40 5.03 -5.27
N GLY A 696 -6.29 5.51 -5.82
CA GLY A 696 -5.70 6.75 -5.39
C GLY A 696 -6.60 7.93 -5.70
N SER A 697 -6.90 8.72 -4.70
CA SER A 697 -7.18 10.12 -4.91
C SER A 697 -5.88 10.76 -5.39
N LEU A 698 -5.73 10.90 -6.68
CA LEU A 698 -4.73 11.72 -7.30
C LEU A 698 -5.15 13.15 -7.08
N SER A 699 -4.46 13.86 -6.21
CA SER A 699 -4.62 15.31 -6.14
C SER A 699 -4.07 15.91 -7.42
N PRO A 700 -4.86 16.69 -8.14
CA PRO A 700 -4.38 17.41 -9.31
C PRO A 700 -3.43 18.54 -8.87
N ILE A 701 -2.37 18.72 -9.60
CA ILE A 701 -1.54 19.93 -9.57
C ILE A 701 -2.14 20.97 -10.49
#